data_7e48bd26da304336912004d374fd3f58
#
_entry.id   7e48bd26da304336912004d374fd3f58
#
_cell.length_a   1.000
_cell.length_b   1.000
_cell.length_c   1.000
_cell.angle_alpha   90.00
_cell.angle_beta   90.00
_cell.angle_gamma   90.00
#
_symmetry.space_group_name_H-M   'P 1'
#
loop_
_entity.id
_entity.type
_entity.pdbx_description
1 polymer ?
#
loop_
_entity_poly.entity_id
_entity_poly.type
_entity_poly.pdbx_seq_one_letter_code
_entity_poly.pdbx_strand_id
1 'polypeptide(L)'
;MDPAAFRPQLRQKVLGQIQRGDYDGIIMAYSCFEMIPLSKEYLMEQLERKLRELDASLPESWKERYFLRTGAAVEREKAYLKKQIFGLIGTLKNRTEAITFDQLEINTLFVDEAHNFKNIPLRSNLKGISGVNITGSKKCLEMLYKVRCVQERNQGWGAVFATGTPLCNSISDAYAMQMYLQYDKMKETHLDRFDNWVKSFAKPERICEIDVDTSKYRFVLRFAHFFNLPELSRLFSQIAAFHAVDNKEGVPRLERYSDVILPRNAALQGYMDQLCQRSEKIRAQQLDKTADNMLKVSTDGRKAALDLRLVKQEQPGGESSKVWRCVQQVVEIYKEHNGCSQIIFCDYSTPKTEKFNIYDELKQELMKQGVPSEEIAFIHSCRSEAEKVQLFEEVNCGVVRVLLGSTFKLGIGANVQTRLKAIHHLDVPWRPSDMVQREGRILRRGNRYQEIKIFRYIAEGSFDSYSWQLLETKQRFISQFLSGSEYQRSASDLEENVLTYAQVKALAISQPLMKVLAEKENELRRLRMLSDNHVRTQEAQRQTIAVQEKQLTVLKGRLAAAEQDASYVGGISEDGFQAAYKNMKAILTEDVILGGAASPLELSVLGFGIAIPGAGQQNAKKPYIVLSRNGAGYPIEMGPSSAGNARRVVNFLKRFHELPKRIGEQRDECLREIERLKELSRETNPYLENMRSLEEDITRIRSKII
;
A
#
# COMPACT_ATOMS: atom_id res chain seq x y z
N MET A 1 27.21 20.17 5.82
CA MET A 1 27.57 20.56 4.42
C MET A 1 26.54 21.54 3.91
N ASP A 2 26.95 22.70 3.49
CA ASP A 2 26.06 23.73 2.93
C ASP A 2 25.54 23.27 1.56
N PRO A 3 24.21 23.27 1.28
CA PRO A 3 23.65 22.97 -0.03
C PRO A 3 24.21 23.86 -1.15
N ALA A 4 24.61 25.11 -0.86
CA ALA A 4 25.23 26.00 -1.84
C ALA A 4 26.61 25.51 -2.30
N ALA A 5 27.35 24.80 -1.46
CA ALA A 5 28.63 24.18 -1.80
C ALA A 5 28.48 22.90 -2.65
N PHE A 6 27.27 22.33 -2.73
CA PHE A 6 26.99 21.10 -3.47
C PHE A 6 26.40 21.32 -4.87
N ARG A 7 26.68 22.50 -5.45
CA ARG A 7 26.30 22.81 -6.84
C ARG A 7 27.06 21.93 -7.83
N PRO A 8 26.51 21.66 -9.04
CA PRO A 8 27.12 20.73 -10.01
C PRO A 8 28.61 20.97 -10.27
N GLN A 9 29.05 22.23 -10.32
CA GLN A 9 30.44 22.64 -10.59
C GLN A 9 31.40 22.33 -9.43
N LEU A 10 30.91 22.33 -8.18
CA LEU A 10 31.72 22.14 -6.99
C LEU A 10 31.58 20.71 -6.40
N ARG A 11 30.55 20.00 -6.78
CA ARG A 11 30.19 18.70 -6.21
C ARG A 11 31.35 17.70 -6.27
N GLN A 12 32.00 17.56 -7.41
CA GLN A 12 33.13 16.64 -7.58
C GLN A 12 34.30 16.97 -6.66
N LYS A 13 34.58 18.26 -6.48
CA LYS A 13 35.61 18.71 -5.53
C LYS A 13 35.26 18.32 -4.10
N VAL A 14 34.01 18.53 -3.71
CA VAL A 14 33.51 18.18 -2.37
C VAL A 14 33.52 16.65 -2.16
N LEU A 15 33.07 15.86 -3.13
CA LEU A 15 33.11 14.40 -3.06
C LEU A 15 34.55 13.88 -2.98
N GLY A 16 35.48 14.49 -3.76
CA GLY A 16 36.93 14.18 -3.67
C GLY A 16 37.55 14.57 -2.33
N GLN A 17 37.05 15.61 -1.67
CA GLN A 17 37.47 15.94 -0.30
C GLN A 17 36.95 14.92 0.70
N ILE A 18 35.68 14.46 0.58
CA ILE A 18 35.11 13.43 1.41
C ILE A 18 35.89 12.12 1.26
N GLN A 19 36.21 11.72 0.03
CA GLN A 19 36.92 10.47 -0.25
C GLN A 19 38.34 10.44 0.30
N ARG A 20 39.04 11.60 0.31
CA ARG A 20 40.43 11.72 0.73
C ARG A 20 40.61 12.28 2.14
N GLY A 21 39.52 12.84 2.70
CA GLY A 21 39.57 13.45 4.02
C GLY A 21 39.34 12.43 5.13
N ASP A 22 40.03 12.65 6.24
CA ASP A 22 39.86 11.88 7.47
C ASP A 22 38.78 12.59 8.30
N TYR A 23 37.50 12.33 7.97
CA TYR A 23 36.37 12.93 8.67
C TYR A 23 35.72 11.92 9.62
N ASP A 24 35.52 12.27 10.87
CA ASP A 24 34.75 11.46 11.83
C ASP A 24 33.25 11.40 11.46
N GLY A 25 32.72 12.45 10.83
CA GLY A 25 31.33 12.49 10.42
C GLY A 25 31.05 13.57 9.38
N ILE A 26 30.06 13.26 8.51
CA ILE A 26 29.62 14.15 7.42
C ILE A 26 28.11 14.38 7.57
N ILE A 27 27.71 15.63 7.83
CA ILE A 27 26.31 16.01 7.91
C ILE A 27 25.91 16.71 6.60
N MET A 28 24.84 16.22 5.96
CA MET A 28 24.33 16.81 4.73
C MET A 28 22.80 16.75 4.63
N ALA A 29 22.24 17.69 3.88
CA ALA A 29 20.81 17.69 3.57
C ALA A 29 20.45 16.53 2.59
N TYR A 30 19.23 16.00 2.67
CA TYR A 30 18.75 14.95 1.75
C TYR A 30 18.85 15.34 0.29
N SER A 31 18.57 16.62 -0.04
CA SER A 31 18.73 17.15 -1.41
C SER A 31 20.16 16.98 -1.96
N CYS A 32 21.18 17.09 -1.09
CA CYS A 32 22.57 16.81 -1.44
C CYS A 32 22.85 15.30 -1.54
N PHE A 33 22.36 14.54 -0.56
CA PHE A 33 22.54 13.10 -0.50
C PHE A 33 21.90 12.35 -1.69
N GLU A 34 20.72 12.79 -2.14
CA GLU A 34 20.02 12.25 -3.29
C GLU A 34 20.77 12.55 -4.64
N MET A 35 21.70 13.52 -4.63
CA MET A 35 22.52 13.84 -5.80
C MET A 35 23.79 12.96 -5.92
N ILE A 36 24.15 12.18 -4.90
CA ILE A 36 25.30 11.28 -4.95
C ILE A 36 24.82 9.93 -5.48
N PRO A 37 25.14 9.55 -6.72
CA PRO A 37 24.64 8.29 -7.29
C PRO A 37 25.43 7.09 -6.79
N LEU A 38 24.88 5.89 -6.98
CA LEU A 38 25.62 4.63 -6.94
C LEU A 38 26.27 4.37 -8.29
N SER A 39 27.40 3.67 -8.34
CA SER A 39 28.05 3.30 -9.60
C SER A 39 27.18 2.33 -10.41
N LYS A 40 27.40 2.33 -11.71
CA LYS A 40 26.75 1.37 -12.63
C LYS A 40 27.21 -0.05 -12.32
N GLU A 41 28.46 -0.21 -11.99
CA GLU A 41 29.11 -1.47 -11.66
C GLU A 41 28.45 -2.11 -10.44
N TYR A 42 28.32 -1.35 -9.35
CA TYR A 42 27.63 -1.79 -8.13
C TYR A 42 26.17 -2.18 -8.40
N LEU A 43 25.43 -1.34 -9.14
CA LEU A 43 24.02 -1.63 -9.46
C LEU A 43 23.87 -2.88 -10.34
N MET A 44 24.80 -3.12 -11.25
CA MET A 44 24.79 -4.32 -12.09
C MET A 44 25.13 -5.58 -11.27
N GLU A 45 26.09 -5.51 -10.37
CA GLU A 45 26.42 -6.60 -9.44
C GLU A 45 25.19 -6.97 -8.56
N GLN A 46 24.50 -5.97 -8.02
CA GLN A 46 23.27 -6.18 -7.27
C GLN A 46 22.19 -6.86 -8.10
N LEU A 47 22.05 -6.48 -9.37
CA LEU A 47 21.11 -7.11 -10.30
C LEU A 47 21.47 -8.58 -10.53
N GLU A 48 22.72 -8.86 -10.87
CA GLU A 48 23.19 -10.21 -11.13
C GLU A 48 23.05 -11.12 -9.91
N ARG A 49 23.36 -10.62 -8.71
CA ARG A 49 23.16 -11.36 -7.46
C ARG A 49 21.70 -11.72 -7.25
N LYS A 50 20.77 -10.76 -7.42
CA LYS A 50 19.33 -11.01 -7.29
C LYS A 50 18.80 -11.96 -8.36
N LEU A 51 19.31 -11.89 -9.58
CA LEU A 51 18.93 -12.81 -10.65
C LEU A 51 19.41 -14.23 -10.34
N ARG A 52 20.65 -14.42 -9.85
CA ARG A 52 21.16 -15.73 -9.40
C ARG A 52 20.34 -16.30 -8.24
N GLU A 53 19.96 -15.49 -7.27
CA GLU A 53 19.09 -15.90 -6.14
C GLU A 53 17.71 -16.37 -6.63
N LEU A 54 17.14 -15.70 -7.62
CA LEU A 54 15.87 -16.11 -8.22
C LEU A 54 16.00 -17.45 -8.97
N ASP A 55 17.08 -17.65 -9.69
CA ASP A 55 17.35 -18.91 -10.39
C ASP A 55 17.60 -20.07 -9.43
N ALA A 56 18.32 -19.83 -8.33
CA ALA A 56 18.59 -20.81 -7.29
C ALA A 56 17.33 -21.17 -6.44
N SER A 57 16.36 -20.28 -6.36
CA SER A 57 15.12 -20.51 -5.61
C SER A 57 14.13 -21.46 -6.30
N LEU A 58 14.43 -21.92 -7.52
CA LEU A 58 13.65 -22.92 -8.25
C LEU A 58 14.16 -24.33 -7.90
N PRO A 59 13.36 -25.18 -7.20
CA PRO A 59 13.74 -26.55 -6.94
C PRO A 59 13.97 -27.32 -8.26
N GLU A 60 14.98 -28.14 -8.33
CA GLU A 60 15.27 -28.95 -9.54
C GLU A 60 14.10 -29.86 -9.94
N SER A 61 13.37 -30.39 -8.97
CA SER A 61 12.16 -31.20 -9.20
C SER A 61 10.98 -30.42 -9.80
N TRP A 62 10.98 -29.08 -9.71
CA TRP A 62 9.93 -28.21 -10.25
C TRP A 62 10.25 -27.72 -11.66
N LYS A 63 11.50 -27.85 -12.09
CA LYS A 63 11.91 -27.53 -13.48
C LYS A 63 11.18 -28.38 -14.51
N GLU A 64 10.73 -29.59 -14.16
CA GLU A 64 10.08 -30.52 -15.11
C GLU A 64 8.54 -30.48 -15.12
N ARG A 65 7.85 -30.15 -14.05
CA ARG A 65 6.37 -30.29 -13.97
C ARG A 65 5.54 -29.02 -13.90
N TYR A 66 6.10 -27.90 -13.43
CA TYR A 66 5.35 -26.63 -13.23
C TYR A 66 5.90 -25.47 -14.07
N PHE A 67 6.66 -25.74 -15.09
CA PHE A 67 7.41 -24.78 -15.91
C PHE A 67 6.56 -23.62 -16.51
N LEU A 68 5.28 -23.83 -16.78
CA LEU A 68 4.45 -22.84 -17.49
C LEU A 68 3.91 -21.71 -16.59
N ARG A 69 3.64 -21.94 -15.31
CA ARG A 69 3.12 -20.88 -14.41
C ARG A 69 4.22 -20.24 -13.55
N THR A 70 5.14 -21.03 -13.04
CA THR A 70 6.21 -20.57 -12.14
C THR A 70 7.33 -19.91 -12.93
N GLY A 71 7.71 -20.44 -14.08
CA GLY A 71 8.72 -19.85 -14.96
C GLY A 71 8.28 -18.47 -15.49
N ALA A 72 7.02 -18.31 -15.90
CA ALA A 72 6.51 -17.00 -16.33
C ALA A 72 6.42 -15.97 -15.19
N ALA A 73 6.25 -16.40 -13.94
CA ALA A 73 6.28 -15.52 -12.78
C ALA A 73 7.72 -15.05 -12.47
N VAL A 74 8.68 -15.97 -12.51
CA VAL A 74 10.10 -15.65 -12.31
C VAL A 74 10.64 -14.76 -13.43
N GLU A 75 10.28 -15.02 -14.69
CA GLU A 75 10.68 -14.15 -15.80
C GLU A 75 10.09 -12.74 -15.71
N ARG A 76 8.84 -12.61 -15.27
CA ARG A 76 8.24 -11.29 -14.97
C ARG A 76 8.99 -10.57 -13.85
N GLU A 77 9.43 -11.32 -12.85
CA GLU A 77 10.18 -10.77 -11.72
C GLU A 77 11.58 -10.32 -12.16
N LYS A 78 12.28 -11.10 -12.97
CA LYS A 78 13.56 -10.70 -13.58
C LYS A 78 13.40 -9.43 -14.43
N ALA A 79 12.35 -9.37 -15.24
CA ALA A 79 12.04 -8.20 -16.07
C ALA A 79 11.75 -6.95 -15.19
N TYR A 80 11.06 -7.11 -14.09
CA TYR A 80 10.79 -6.02 -13.14
C TYR A 80 12.07 -5.51 -12.48
N LEU A 81 12.94 -6.40 -11.97
CA LEU A 81 14.22 -6.02 -11.39
C LEU A 81 15.14 -5.31 -12.39
N LYS A 82 15.22 -5.84 -13.61
CA LYS A 82 15.96 -5.20 -14.71
C LYS A 82 15.42 -3.79 -14.95
N LYS A 83 14.09 -3.63 -15.07
CA LYS A 83 13.46 -2.31 -15.28
C LYS A 83 13.79 -1.31 -14.16
N GLN A 84 13.75 -1.74 -12.91
CA GLN A 84 14.08 -0.87 -11.77
C GLN A 84 15.55 -0.41 -11.80
N ILE A 85 16.48 -1.35 -11.93
CA ILE A 85 17.92 -1.05 -11.90
C ILE A 85 18.34 -0.27 -13.14
N PHE A 86 17.87 -0.64 -14.33
CA PHE A 86 18.11 0.16 -15.54
C PHE A 86 17.46 1.55 -15.46
N GLY A 87 16.34 1.70 -14.74
CA GLY A 87 15.76 2.99 -14.42
C GLY A 87 16.67 3.87 -13.55
N LEU A 88 17.39 3.29 -12.59
CA LEU A 88 18.41 3.99 -11.81
C LEU A 88 19.63 4.32 -12.68
N ILE A 89 20.17 3.35 -13.43
CA ILE A 89 21.31 3.54 -14.35
C ILE A 89 21.01 4.59 -15.41
N GLY A 90 19.78 4.63 -15.94
CA GLY A 90 19.36 5.62 -16.95
C GLY A 90 19.49 7.08 -16.49
N THR A 91 19.39 7.34 -15.19
CA THR A 91 19.64 8.67 -14.64
C THR A 91 21.12 9.03 -14.53
N LEU A 92 21.99 8.03 -14.57
CA LEU A 92 23.45 8.25 -14.56
C LEU A 92 23.94 8.77 -15.93
N LYS A 93 23.24 8.45 -17.04
CA LYS A 93 23.65 8.89 -18.40
C LYS A 93 23.81 10.39 -18.56
N ASN A 94 23.13 11.18 -17.73
CA ASN A 94 23.22 12.65 -17.74
C ASN A 94 24.12 13.20 -16.62
N ARG A 95 24.78 12.33 -15.83
CA ARG A 95 25.65 12.71 -14.72
C ARG A 95 27.04 12.13 -15.00
N THR A 96 27.92 12.94 -15.51
CA THR A 96 29.37 12.63 -15.67
C THR A 96 30.07 12.74 -14.31
N GLU A 97 29.56 12.11 -13.27
CA GLU A 97 30.16 12.19 -11.96
C GLU A 97 31.23 11.11 -11.79
N ALA A 98 32.42 11.54 -11.46
CA ALA A 98 33.58 10.65 -11.32
C ALA A 98 33.56 9.85 -10.01
N ILE A 99 32.91 10.39 -8.94
CA ILE A 99 32.88 9.78 -7.60
C ILE A 99 31.44 9.43 -7.23
N THR A 100 31.22 8.16 -6.88
CA THR A 100 29.92 7.59 -6.54
C THR A 100 29.85 7.19 -5.06
N PHE A 101 28.64 6.96 -4.52
CA PHE A 101 28.43 6.66 -3.10
C PHE A 101 29.20 5.42 -2.63
N ASP A 102 29.20 4.38 -3.45
CA ASP A 102 29.94 3.14 -3.17
C ASP A 102 31.46 3.33 -3.11
N GLN A 103 31.99 4.39 -3.74
CA GLN A 103 33.42 4.73 -3.69
C GLN A 103 33.82 5.64 -2.50
N LEU A 104 32.83 6.19 -1.77
CA LEU A 104 33.10 7.06 -0.63
C LEU A 104 33.46 6.28 0.64
N GLU A 105 33.33 4.97 0.65
CA GLU A 105 33.67 4.06 1.76
C GLU A 105 33.00 4.41 3.10
N ILE A 106 31.77 4.93 3.02
CA ILE A 106 30.98 5.27 4.21
C ILE A 106 30.66 4.00 5.01
N ASN A 107 31.06 3.97 6.28
CA ASN A 107 30.86 2.82 7.16
C ASN A 107 29.55 2.86 7.92
N THR A 108 29.03 4.06 8.22
CA THR A 108 27.77 4.19 8.95
C THR A 108 26.92 5.30 8.36
N LEU A 109 25.64 5.02 8.20
CA LEU A 109 24.65 5.94 7.65
C LEU A 109 23.57 6.23 8.71
N PHE A 110 23.56 7.46 9.24
CA PHE A 110 22.49 7.95 10.09
C PHE A 110 21.45 8.69 9.24
N VAL A 111 20.20 8.26 9.31
CA VAL A 111 19.09 8.83 8.54
C VAL A 111 18.08 9.42 9.52
N ASP A 112 18.05 10.73 9.64
CA ASP A 112 17.03 11.43 10.43
C ASP A 112 15.73 11.54 9.64
N GLU A 113 14.58 11.62 10.32
CA GLU A 113 13.26 11.65 9.71
C GLU A 113 13.07 10.54 8.64
N ALA A 114 13.50 9.31 8.98
CA ALA A 114 13.57 8.16 8.10
C ALA A 114 12.22 7.77 7.47
N HIS A 115 11.10 8.21 8.06
CA HIS A 115 9.76 8.02 7.50
C HIS A 115 9.59 8.63 6.09
N ASN A 116 10.49 9.54 5.67
CA ASN A 116 10.52 10.06 4.30
C ASN A 116 10.91 9.01 3.25
N PHE A 117 11.47 7.87 3.67
CA PHE A 117 11.93 6.79 2.81
C PHE A 117 11.05 5.53 2.86
N LYS A 118 9.86 5.59 3.44
CA LYS A 118 8.95 4.44 3.56
C LYS A 118 8.38 3.89 2.24
N ASN A 119 8.35 4.70 1.19
CA ASN A 119 7.78 4.31 -0.11
C ASN A 119 8.78 3.53 -0.97
N ILE A 120 9.27 2.39 -0.49
CA ILE A 120 10.09 1.49 -1.30
C ILE A 120 9.21 0.82 -2.37
N PRO A 121 9.74 0.50 -3.56
CA PRO A 121 9.02 -0.31 -4.53
C PRO A 121 8.75 -1.71 -3.97
N LEU A 122 7.48 -2.10 -3.94
CA LEU A 122 7.06 -3.39 -3.40
C LEU A 122 6.95 -4.43 -4.51
N ARG A 123 7.46 -5.62 -4.24
CA ARG A 123 7.29 -6.79 -5.11
C ARG A 123 6.03 -7.52 -4.70
N SER A 124 4.97 -7.38 -5.48
CA SER A 124 3.70 -8.03 -5.19
C SER A 124 2.99 -8.51 -6.45
N ASN A 125 2.46 -9.72 -6.38
CA ASN A 125 1.50 -10.26 -7.35
C ASN A 125 0.07 -9.79 -7.05
N LEU A 126 -0.14 -9.16 -5.91
CA LEU A 126 -1.42 -8.63 -5.47
C LEU A 126 -1.71 -7.34 -6.25
N LYS A 127 -2.52 -7.46 -7.30
CA LYS A 127 -2.93 -6.31 -8.12
C LYS A 127 -4.16 -5.64 -7.50
N GLY A 128 -4.17 -4.30 -7.53
CA GLY A 128 -5.36 -3.52 -7.18
C GLY A 128 -5.66 -3.43 -5.69
N ILE A 129 -4.66 -3.62 -4.81
CA ILE A 129 -4.84 -3.35 -3.38
C ILE A 129 -4.78 -1.84 -3.17
N SER A 130 -5.88 -1.28 -2.69
CA SER A 130 -5.96 0.13 -2.33
C SER A 130 -5.13 0.43 -1.09
N GLY A 131 -4.49 1.60 -1.06
CA GLY A 131 -3.67 2.05 0.08
C GLY A 131 -2.21 1.56 0.05
N VAL A 132 -1.82 0.67 -0.87
CA VAL A 132 -0.45 0.18 -1.01
C VAL A 132 0.21 0.76 -2.26
N ASN A 133 1.26 1.55 -2.07
CA ASN A 133 2.04 2.08 -3.19
C ASN A 133 3.05 1.04 -3.69
N ILE A 134 2.64 0.18 -4.63
CA ILE A 134 3.49 -0.86 -5.21
C ILE A 134 4.64 -0.26 -6.02
N THR A 135 4.41 0.87 -6.69
CA THR A 135 5.39 1.48 -7.58
C THR A 135 6.58 2.05 -6.80
N GLY A 136 6.32 2.52 -5.58
CA GLY A 136 7.32 3.15 -4.74
C GLY A 136 7.84 4.48 -5.31
N SER A 137 8.91 4.98 -4.72
CA SER A 137 9.62 6.16 -5.21
C SER A 137 11.06 5.82 -5.55
N LYS A 138 11.61 6.51 -6.56
CA LYS A 138 12.99 6.33 -7.01
C LYS A 138 14.00 6.63 -5.89
N LYS A 139 13.76 7.71 -5.12
CA LYS A 139 14.63 8.08 -3.99
C LYS A 139 14.67 6.98 -2.91
N CYS A 140 13.55 6.31 -2.66
CA CYS A 140 13.51 5.22 -1.68
C CYS A 140 14.23 3.98 -2.19
N LEU A 141 14.13 3.68 -3.48
CA LEU A 141 14.89 2.59 -4.11
C LEU A 141 16.40 2.85 -4.08
N GLU A 142 16.81 4.07 -4.41
CA GLU A 142 18.23 4.47 -4.35
C GLU A 142 18.76 4.43 -2.92
N MET A 143 18.01 4.93 -1.94
CA MET A 143 18.32 4.82 -0.51
C MET A 143 18.47 3.35 -0.10
N LEU A 144 17.60 2.46 -0.56
CA LEU A 144 17.68 1.03 -0.24
C LEU A 144 19.01 0.42 -0.70
N TYR A 145 19.49 0.75 -1.89
CA TYR A 145 20.77 0.26 -2.37
C TYR A 145 21.96 0.92 -1.67
N LYS A 146 21.87 2.20 -1.29
CA LYS A 146 22.90 2.87 -0.46
C LYS A 146 23.02 2.22 0.92
N VAL A 147 21.89 1.93 1.56
CA VAL A 147 21.86 1.19 2.82
C VAL A 147 22.48 -0.19 2.67
N ARG A 148 22.14 -0.91 1.58
CA ARG A 148 22.77 -2.21 1.28
C ARG A 148 24.27 -2.12 1.12
N CYS A 149 24.74 -1.11 0.39
CA CYS A 149 26.17 -0.87 0.18
C CYS A 149 26.92 -0.73 1.52
N VAL A 150 26.33 0.00 2.48
CA VAL A 150 26.90 0.15 3.82
C VAL A 150 26.83 -1.17 4.61
N GLN A 151 25.69 -1.85 4.57
CA GLN A 151 25.48 -3.11 5.29
C GLN A 151 26.38 -4.25 4.79
N GLU A 152 26.63 -4.33 3.49
CA GLU A 152 27.54 -5.34 2.91
C GLU A 152 28.96 -5.20 3.40
N ARG A 153 29.42 -3.98 3.65
CA ARG A 153 30.74 -3.71 4.25
C ARG A 153 30.81 -4.07 5.72
N ASN A 154 29.68 -3.97 6.43
CA ASN A 154 29.60 -4.09 7.88
C ASN A 154 28.79 -5.32 8.35
N GLN A 155 28.80 -6.42 7.59
CA GLN A 155 28.17 -7.69 7.97
C GLN A 155 26.68 -7.52 8.38
N GLY A 156 25.94 -6.69 7.63
CA GLY A 156 24.53 -6.43 7.87
C GLY A 156 24.22 -5.21 8.75
N TRP A 157 25.25 -4.55 9.31
CA TRP A 157 25.11 -3.37 10.19
C TRP A 157 25.46 -2.05 9.46
N GLY A 158 25.43 -0.95 10.18
CA GLY A 158 25.91 0.35 9.69
C GLY A 158 24.81 1.30 9.22
N ALA A 159 23.53 0.95 9.31
CA ALA A 159 22.42 1.86 9.04
C ALA A 159 21.62 2.13 10.30
N VAL A 160 21.44 3.39 10.65
CA VAL A 160 20.66 3.84 11.81
C VAL A 160 19.59 4.81 11.32
N PHE A 161 18.34 4.45 11.54
CA PHE A 161 17.18 5.26 11.14
C PHE A 161 16.54 5.88 12.38
N ALA A 162 16.48 7.20 12.41
CA ALA A 162 15.81 7.96 13.46
C ALA A 162 14.52 8.57 12.93
N THR A 163 13.43 8.41 13.66
CA THR A 163 12.15 9.04 13.33
C THR A 163 11.22 9.06 14.53
N GLY A 164 10.49 10.15 14.71
CA GLY A 164 9.39 10.24 15.69
C GLY A 164 8.13 9.48 15.25
N THR A 165 8.04 9.02 13.98
CA THR A 165 6.84 8.43 13.40
C THR A 165 7.20 7.29 12.43
N PRO A 166 7.64 6.13 12.96
CA PRO A 166 8.04 4.99 12.12
C PRO A 166 6.87 4.44 11.29
N LEU A 167 5.65 4.57 11.80
CA LEU A 167 4.39 4.25 11.12
C LEU A 167 3.60 5.53 10.92
N CYS A 168 3.41 5.96 9.68
CA CYS A 168 2.74 7.22 9.38
C CYS A 168 1.27 7.04 8.99
N ASN A 169 0.95 5.98 8.23
CA ASN A 169 -0.38 5.77 7.67
C ASN A 169 -0.89 4.35 7.89
N SER A 170 -0.05 3.34 7.70
CA SER A 170 -0.44 1.92 7.73
C SER A 170 0.64 1.08 8.40
N ILE A 171 0.26 -0.07 8.92
CA ILE A 171 1.20 -1.07 9.45
C ILE A 171 2.15 -1.57 8.34
N SER A 172 1.75 -1.49 7.07
CA SER A 172 2.64 -1.82 5.94
C SER A 172 3.90 -0.94 5.88
N ASP A 173 3.90 0.23 6.53
CA ASP A 173 5.11 1.05 6.69
C ASP A 173 6.20 0.29 7.46
N ALA A 174 5.84 -0.64 8.37
CA ALA A 174 6.78 -1.51 9.09
C ALA A 174 7.58 -2.40 8.14
N TYR A 175 6.94 -2.94 7.09
CA TYR A 175 7.64 -3.74 6.08
C TYR A 175 8.77 -2.95 5.42
N ALA A 176 8.52 -1.68 5.07
CA ALA A 176 9.56 -0.84 4.47
C ALA A 176 10.76 -0.65 5.40
N MET A 177 10.52 -0.39 6.69
CA MET A 177 11.59 -0.26 7.69
C MET A 177 12.35 -1.57 7.90
N GLN A 178 11.65 -2.70 7.96
CA GLN A 178 12.28 -4.02 8.02
C GLN A 178 13.13 -4.32 6.78
N MET A 179 12.69 -3.93 5.60
CA MET A 179 13.47 -4.09 4.36
C MET A 179 14.76 -3.29 4.37
N TYR A 180 14.83 -2.14 5.04
CA TYR A 180 16.08 -1.40 5.23
C TYR A 180 16.98 -2.02 6.31
N LEU A 181 16.41 -2.41 7.45
CA LEU A 181 17.19 -2.66 8.67
C LEU A 181 17.29 -4.13 9.06
N GLN A 182 16.44 -5.00 8.51
CA GLN A 182 16.32 -6.42 8.91
C GLN A 182 16.26 -7.38 7.69
N TYR A 183 16.85 -6.99 6.57
CA TYR A 183 16.68 -7.73 5.32
C TYR A 183 17.13 -9.19 5.37
N ASP A 184 18.28 -9.46 5.95
CA ASP A 184 18.83 -10.82 6.00
C ASP A 184 17.89 -11.74 6.78
N LYS A 185 17.35 -11.25 7.90
CA LYS A 185 16.33 -11.97 8.68
C LYS A 185 15.03 -12.15 7.93
N MET A 186 14.60 -11.10 7.20
CA MET A 186 13.43 -11.17 6.32
C MET A 186 13.61 -12.22 5.23
N LYS A 187 14.83 -12.33 4.68
CA LYS A 187 15.17 -13.32 3.67
C LYS A 187 15.20 -14.74 4.25
N GLU A 188 15.83 -14.95 5.40
CA GLU A 188 15.85 -16.23 6.12
C GLU A 188 14.45 -16.76 6.42
N THR A 189 13.54 -15.86 6.78
CA THR A 189 12.14 -16.20 7.12
C THR A 189 11.19 -16.14 5.92
N HIS A 190 11.71 -15.89 4.70
CA HIS A 190 10.95 -15.70 3.46
C HIS A 190 9.92 -14.56 3.51
N LEU A 191 10.12 -13.57 4.40
CA LEU A 191 9.28 -12.38 4.54
C LEU A 191 9.76 -11.20 3.69
N ASP A 192 10.90 -11.33 2.99
CA ASP A 192 11.46 -10.34 2.05
C ASP A 192 10.56 -10.08 0.84
N ARG A 193 9.65 -11.01 0.53
CA ARG A 193 8.57 -10.80 -0.44
C ARG A 193 7.35 -10.22 0.24
N PHE A 194 6.88 -9.07 -0.24
CA PHE A 194 5.72 -8.41 0.33
C PHE A 194 4.49 -9.30 0.42
N ASP A 195 4.25 -10.14 -0.59
CA ASP A 195 3.12 -11.10 -0.59
C ASP A 195 3.19 -12.12 0.56
N ASN A 196 4.38 -12.55 0.94
CA ASN A 196 4.59 -13.48 2.06
C ASN A 196 4.42 -12.76 3.41
N TRP A 197 4.98 -11.56 3.52
CA TRP A 197 4.80 -10.71 4.69
C TRP A 197 3.32 -10.43 4.95
N VAL A 198 2.59 -10.07 3.88
CA VAL A 198 1.14 -9.85 3.93
C VAL A 198 0.40 -11.10 4.39
N LYS A 199 0.72 -12.27 3.84
CA LYS A 199 0.09 -13.54 4.26
C LYS A 199 0.31 -13.86 5.75
N SER A 200 1.40 -13.36 6.32
CA SER A 200 1.75 -13.58 7.73
C SER A 200 1.13 -12.58 8.68
N PHE A 201 0.86 -11.34 8.22
CA PHE A 201 0.47 -10.24 9.10
C PHE A 201 -0.77 -9.47 8.66
N ALA A 202 -1.25 -9.62 7.42
CA ALA A 202 -2.39 -8.89 6.92
C ALA A 202 -3.28 -9.78 6.04
N LYS A 203 -4.59 -9.56 6.13
CA LYS A 203 -5.57 -10.24 5.31
C LYS A 203 -6.14 -9.25 4.29
N PRO A 204 -5.90 -9.48 2.98
CA PRO A 204 -6.57 -8.70 1.98
C PRO A 204 -8.05 -9.10 1.93
N GLU A 205 -8.93 -8.14 2.15
CA GLU A 205 -10.38 -8.35 2.06
C GLU A 205 -10.96 -7.46 0.98
N ARG A 206 -12.02 -7.95 0.35
CA ARG A 206 -12.84 -7.14 -0.55
C ARG A 206 -13.77 -6.28 0.29
N ILE A 207 -13.41 -5.03 0.46
CA ILE A 207 -14.23 -4.05 1.15
C ILE A 207 -15.07 -3.34 0.11
N CYS A 208 -16.34 -3.17 0.44
CA CYS A 208 -17.23 -2.29 -0.30
C CYS A 208 -16.96 -0.86 0.12
N GLU A 209 -16.23 -0.12 -0.69
CA GLU A 209 -15.96 1.30 -0.45
C GLU A 209 -16.57 2.17 -1.56
N ILE A 210 -16.75 3.45 -1.24
CA ILE A 210 -17.18 4.42 -2.23
C ILE A 210 -15.95 4.87 -3.01
N ASP A 211 -15.99 4.73 -4.31
CA ASP A 211 -14.97 5.25 -5.21
C ASP A 211 -14.91 6.78 -5.12
N VAL A 212 -13.73 7.30 -4.81
CA VAL A 212 -13.47 8.74 -4.65
C VAL A 212 -13.79 9.52 -5.92
N ASP A 213 -13.55 8.92 -7.09
CA ASP A 213 -13.74 9.59 -8.38
C ASP A 213 -15.19 9.50 -8.88
N THR A 214 -15.89 8.40 -8.61
CA THR A 214 -17.22 8.14 -9.17
C THR A 214 -18.34 8.18 -8.14
N SER A 215 -18.01 8.21 -6.85
CA SER A 215 -18.94 8.08 -5.72
C SER A 215 -19.84 6.83 -5.80
N LYS A 216 -19.49 5.85 -6.63
CA LYS A 216 -20.16 4.56 -6.69
C LYS A 216 -19.50 3.59 -5.72
N TYR A 217 -20.31 2.67 -5.20
CA TYR A 217 -19.75 1.55 -4.47
C TYR A 217 -18.93 0.67 -5.42
N ARG A 218 -17.72 0.36 -5.01
CA ARG A 218 -16.89 -0.65 -5.67
C ARG A 218 -16.30 -1.60 -4.63
N PHE A 219 -16.07 -2.82 -5.04
CA PHE A 219 -15.29 -3.74 -4.23
C PHE A 219 -13.81 -3.49 -4.50
N VAL A 220 -13.13 -3.05 -3.48
CA VAL A 220 -11.69 -2.83 -3.52
C VAL A 220 -11.02 -3.83 -2.60
N LEU A 221 -9.96 -4.43 -3.09
CA LEU A 221 -9.09 -5.25 -2.28
C LEU A 221 -8.23 -4.32 -1.42
N ARG A 222 -8.34 -4.44 -0.09
CA ARG A 222 -7.59 -3.64 0.88
C ARG A 222 -7.10 -4.53 2.01
N PHE A 223 -6.01 -4.15 2.65
CA PHE A 223 -5.64 -4.75 3.93
C PHE A 223 -6.54 -4.18 5.02
N ALA A 224 -7.65 -4.85 5.28
CA ALA A 224 -8.63 -4.42 6.26
C ALA A 224 -8.25 -4.81 7.66
N HIS A 225 -7.63 -5.96 7.80
CA HIS A 225 -7.29 -6.53 9.09
C HIS A 225 -5.82 -6.96 9.12
N PHE A 226 -5.13 -6.53 10.16
CA PHE A 226 -3.82 -7.03 10.54
C PHE A 226 -3.97 -8.03 11.67
N PHE A 227 -3.22 -9.10 11.63
CA PHE A 227 -3.18 -10.16 12.62
C PHE A 227 -1.74 -10.52 12.95
N ASN A 228 -1.52 -11.36 13.97
CA ASN A 228 -0.19 -11.67 14.49
C ASN A 228 0.60 -10.39 14.84
N LEU A 229 -0.10 -9.39 15.36
CA LEU A 229 0.52 -8.09 15.72
C LEU A 229 1.60 -8.24 16.80
N PRO A 230 1.44 -9.11 17.83
CA PRO A 230 2.50 -9.37 18.80
C PRO A 230 3.78 -9.90 18.16
N GLU A 231 3.66 -10.81 17.21
CA GLU A 231 4.77 -11.40 16.47
C GLU A 231 5.45 -10.36 15.58
N LEU A 232 4.66 -9.55 14.88
CA LEU A 232 5.20 -8.45 14.07
C LEU A 232 5.94 -7.40 14.93
N SER A 233 5.32 -6.99 16.05
CA SER A 233 5.95 -6.04 16.98
C SER A 233 7.24 -6.63 17.57
N ARG A 234 7.26 -7.91 17.91
CA ARG A 234 8.46 -8.60 18.42
C ARG A 234 9.59 -8.67 17.38
N LEU A 235 9.25 -8.93 16.13
CA LEU A 235 10.22 -8.87 15.04
C LEU A 235 10.75 -7.45 14.84
N PHE A 236 9.87 -6.47 14.87
CA PHE A 236 10.24 -5.07 14.69
C PHE A 236 11.07 -4.54 15.85
N SER A 237 10.80 -4.94 17.09
CA SER A 237 11.57 -4.55 18.28
C SER A 237 13.01 -5.06 18.29
N GLN A 238 13.34 -6.08 17.48
CA GLN A 238 14.73 -6.55 17.34
C GLN A 238 15.64 -5.53 16.64
N ILE A 239 15.07 -4.63 15.84
CA ILE A 239 15.79 -3.60 15.07
C ILE A 239 15.43 -2.19 15.50
N ALA A 240 14.49 -2.01 16.40
CA ALA A 240 13.98 -0.70 16.80
C ALA A 240 14.05 -0.53 18.32
N ALA A 241 14.67 0.55 18.76
CA ALA A 241 14.57 1.02 20.13
C ALA A 241 13.44 2.06 20.19
N PHE A 242 12.36 1.71 20.90
CA PHE A 242 11.27 2.64 21.16
C PHE A 242 11.53 3.37 22.46
N HIS A 243 11.63 4.68 22.36
CA HIS A 243 11.72 5.53 23.52
C HIS A 243 10.42 6.31 23.69
N ALA A 244 9.52 5.78 24.51
CA ALA A 244 8.40 6.56 25.00
C ALA A 244 8.95 7.60 25.99
N VAL A 245 8.58 8.86 25.80
CA VAL A 245 9.03 9.94 26.71
C VAL A 245 8.25 9.82 28.02
N ASP A 246 8.56 8.80 28.81
CA ASP A 246 8.01 8.64 30.16
C ASP A 246 8.69 9.62 31.16
N ASN A 247 9.92 10.00 30.89
CA ASN A 247 10.65 10.98 31.70
C ASN A 247 10.50 12.37 31.09
N LYS A 248 9.44 13.05 31.52
CA LYS A 248 9.09 14.42 31.10
C LYS A 248 9.91 15.51 31.81
N GLU A 249 10.99 15.14 32.44
CA GLU A 249 11.87 16.11 33.14
C GLU A 249 12.40 17.14 32.15
N GLY A 250 12.09 18.41 32.37
CA GLY A 250 12.47 19.53 31.50
C GLY A 250 11.62 19.68 30.22
N VAL A 251 10.55 18.86 30.03
CA VAL A 251 9.56 19.06 28.98
C VAL A 251 8.33 19.75 29.57
N PRO A 252 7.78 20.79 28.91
CA PRO A 252 6.60 21.48 29.42
C PRO A 252 5.39 20.55 29.51
N ARG A 253 4.51 20.82 30.48
CA ARG A 253 3.29 20.05 30.69
C ARG A 253 2.14 20.64 29.87
N LEU A 254 1.49 19.81 29.08
CA LEU A 254 0.18 20.10 28.48
C LEU A 254 -0.88 19.52 29.41
N GLU A 255 -1.69 20.39 30.02
CA GLU A 255 -2.78 19.94 30.90
C GLU A 255 -3.90 19.31 30.06
N ARG A 256 -4.36 20.03 29.05
CA ARG A 256 -5.37 19.57 28.07
C ARG A 256 -5.33 20.42 26.80
N TYR A 257 -5.90 19.90 25.72
CA TYR A 257 -6.17 20.70 24.54
C TYR A 257 -7.24 21.74 24.81
N SER A 258 -7.05 22.94 24.26
CA SER A 258 -8.05 24.02 24.31
C SER A 258 -8.82 24.05 23.00
N ASP A 259 -9.98 23.39 22.98
CA ASP A 259 -10.84 23.34 21.80
C ASP A 259 -11.65 24.62 21.71
N VAL A 260 -11.40 25.42 20.66
CA VAL A 260 -12.15 26.64 20.34
C VAL A 260 -13.22 26.27 19.31
N ILE A 261 -14.42 26.03 19.81
CA ILE A 261 -15.54 25.62 18.99
C ILE A 261 -16.25 26.87 18.45
N LEU A 262 -16.31 26.97 17.12
CA LEU A 262 -17.06 28.01 16.44
C LEU A 262 -18.46 27.47 16.11
N PRO A 263 -19.49 28.19 16.50
CA PRO A 263 -20.86 27.77 16.20
C PRO A 263 -21.10 27.77 14.68
N ARG A 264 -21.99 26.91 14.25
CA ARG A 264 -22.41 26.83 12.87
C ARG A 264 -23.02 28.16 12.41
N ASN A 265 -22.61 28.64 11.24
CA ASN A 265 -23.23 29.81 10.61
C ASN A 265 -23.97 29.42 9.31
N ALA A 266 -24.92 30.25 8.89
CA ALA A 266 -25.76 29.97 7.73
C ALA A 266 -24.96 29.90 6.40
N ALA A 267 -23.91 30.72 6.25
CA ALA A 267 -23.10 30.75 5.04
C ALA A 267 -22.29 29.46 4.90
N LEU A 268 -21.67 28.97 6.00
CA LEU A 268 -20.95 27.70 6.00
C LEU A 268 -21.90 26.53 5.75
N GLN A 269 -23.11 26.56 6.37
CA GLN A 269 -24.11 25.53 6.12
C GLN A 269 -24.54 25.50 4.65
N GLY A 270 -24.84 26.66 4.05
CA GLY A 270 -25.19 26.74 2.63
C GLY A 270 -24.09 26.19 1.70
N TYR A 271 -22.83 26.44 2.04
CA TYR A 271 -21.71 25.86 1.28
C TYR A 271 -21.56 24.35 1.47
N MET A 272 -21.79 23.84 2.69
CA MET A 272 -21.81 22.40 2.95
C MET A 272 -22.91 21.70 2.15
N ASP A 273 -24.08 22.32 2.00
CA ASP A 273 -25.16 21.82 1.16
C ASP A 273 -24.79 21.81 -0.33
N GLN A 274 -24.06 22.83 -0.82
CA GLN A 274 -23.49 22.84 -2.18
C GLN A 274 -22.48 21.69 -2.37
N LEU A 275 -21.59 21.44 -1.40
CA LEU A 275 -20.66 20.32 -1.45
C LEU A 275 -21.39 18.97 -1.48
N CYS A 276 -22.50 18.86 -0.74
CA CYS A 276 -23.37 17.70 -0.78
C CYS A 276 -23.95 17.49 -2.18
N GLN A 277 -24.53 18.54 -2.79
CA GLN A 277 -25.07 18.48 -4.16
C GLN A 277 -23.96 18.14 -5.19
N ARG A 278 -22.76 18.72 -5.07
CA ARG A 278 -21.61 18.36 -5.93
C ARG A 278 -21.27 16.89 -5.79
N SER A 279 -21.20 16.35 -4.58
CA SER A 279 -20.93 14.95 -4.33
C SER A 279 -22.03 14.02 -4.87
N GLU A 280 -23.29 14.47 -4.90
CA GLU A 280 -24.40 13.75 -5.54
C GLU A 280 -24.27 13.72 -7.07
N LYS A 281 -23.91 14.84 -7.70
CA LYS A 281 -23.66 14.91 -9.15
C LYS A 281 -22.47 14.04 -9.59
N ILE A 282 -21.38 14.06 -8.82
CA ILE A 282 -20.23 13.17 -9.04
C ILE A 282 -20.66 11.71 -8.95
N ARG A 283 -21.45 11.37 -7.92
CA ARG A 283 -22.00 10.03 -7.74
C ARG A 283 -22.91 9.57 -8.88
N ALA A 284 -23.74 10.47 -9.39
CA ALA A 284 -24.62 10.22 -10.53
C ALA A 284 -23.88 10.18 -11.88
N GLN A 285 -22.54 10.41 -11.88
CA GLN A 285 -21.70 10.52 -13.08
C GLN A 285 -22.18 11.61 -14.07
N GLN A 286 -22.74 12.69 -13.55
CA GLN A 286 -23.20 13.82 -14.35
C GLN A 286 -22.08 14.84 -14.64
N LEU A 287 -20.88 14.66 -14.05
CA LEU A 287 -19.74 15.55 -14.22
C LEU A 287 -18.53 14.78 -14.77
N ASP A 288 -17.72 15.45 -15.56
CA ASP A 288 -16.42 14.91 -16.00
C ASP A 288 -15.49 14.79 -14.78
N LYS A 289 -14.83 13.65 -14.64
CA LYS A 289 -13.89 13.33 -13.55
C LYS A 289 -12.71 14.31 -13.45
N THR A 290 -12.32 14.88 -14.56
CA THR A 290 -11.26 15.90 -14.60
C THR A 290 -11.75 17.25 -14.10
N ALA A 291 -13.03 17.56 -14.28
CA ALA A 291 -13.65 18.80 -13.84
C ALA A 291 -13.87 18.81 -12.34
N ASP A 292 -14.47 17.74 -11.77
CA ASP A 292 -14.76 17.65 -10.33
C ASP A 292 -14.67 16.18 -9.83
N ASN A 293 -14.21 16.01 -8.57
CA ASN A 293 -14.10 14.71 -7.91
C ASN A 293 -14.14 14.85 -6.38
N MET A 294 -14.30 13.72 -5.66
CA MET A 294 -14.39 13.74 -4.20
C MET A 294 -13.15 14.29 -3.49
N LEU A 295 -11.96 14.22 -4.10
CA LEU A 295 -10.75 14.83 -3.56
C LEU A 295 -10.85 16.36 -3.58
N LYS A 296 -11.36 16.95 -4.68
CA LYS A 296 -11.64 18.39 -4.76
C LYS A 296 -12.71 18.79 -3.77
N VAL A 297 -13.81 18.03 -3.65
CA VAL A 297 -14.87 18.26 -2.65
C VAL A 297 -14.28 18.26 -1.23
N SER A 298 -13.44 17.29 -0.88
CA SER A 298 -12.79 17.22 0.43
C SER A 298 -11.85 18.40 0.68
N THR A 299 -11.07 18.79 -0.34
CA THR A 299 -10.15 19.93 -0.23
C THR A 299 -10.90 21.23 -0.07
N ASP A 300 -11.97 21.45 -0.83
CA ASP A 300 -12.80 22.64 -0.77
C ASP A 300 -13.55 22.70 0.58
N GLY A 301 -14.03 21.56 1.09
CA GLY A 301 -14.66 21.47 2.39
C GLY A 301 -13.71 21.85 3.55
N ARG A 302 -12.45 21.46 3.48
CA ARG A 302 -11.42 21.87 4.47
C ARG A 302 -11.09 23.36 4.36
N LYS A 303 -10.98 23.88 3.14
CA LYS A 303 -10.79 25.32 2.92
C LYS A 303 -11.99 26.12 3.43
N ALA A 304 -13.21 25.66 3.17
CA ALA A 304 -14.43 26.30 3.67
C ALA A 304 -14.53 26.27 5.21
N ALA A 305 -14.10 25.17 5.84
CA ALA A 305 -14.01 25.07 7.27
C ALA A 305 -12.98 26.02 7.89
N LEU A 306 -11.93 26.36 7.14
CA LEU A 306 -10.94 27.36 7.53
C LEU A 306 -11.48 28.79 7.31
N ASP A 307 -11.88 29.09 6.05
CA ASP A 307 -12.45 30.37 5.66
C ASP A 307 -13.18 30.26 4.31
N LEU A 308 -14.44 30.71 4.24
CA LEU A 308 -15.26 30.62 3.04
C LEU A 308 -14.70 31.43 1.85
N ARG A 309 -13.92 32.49 2.10
CA ARG A 309 -13.28 33.30 1.06
C ARG A 309 -12.25 32.49 0.25
N LEU A 310 -11.69 31.39 0.83
CA LEU A 310 -10.78 30.50 0.13
C LEU A 310 -11.47 29.66 -0.96
N VAL A 311 -12.79 29.56 -0.89
CA VAL A 311 -13.62 28.85 -1.88
C VAL A 311 -14.54 29.82 -2.64
N LYS A 312 -14.19 31.10 -2.66
CA LYS A 312 -14.91 32.20 -3.36
C LYS A 312 -16.34 32.38 -2.89
N GLN A 313 -16.60 32.17 -1.62
CA GLN A 313 -17.87 32.46 -0.96
C GLN A 313 -17.72 33.66 -0.04
N GLU A 314 -18.85 34.36 0.24
CA GLU A 314 -18.86 35.40 1.24
C GLU A 314 -18.67 34.82 2.63
N GLN A 315 -17.92 35.51 3.46
CA GLN A 315 -17.71 35.16 4.86
C GLN A 315 -18.33 36.22 5.77
N PRO A 316 -19.17 35.83 6.74
CA PRO A 316 -19.56 36.73 7.82
C PRO A 316 -18.30 37.20 8.56
N GLY A 317 -18.14 38.48 8.73
CA GLY A 317 -17.02 39.05 9.46
C GLY A 317 -17.13 38.85 10.98
N GLY A 318 -16.04 39.20 11.70
CA GLY A 318 -16.02 39.30 13.15
C GLY A 318 -16.01 37.96 13.89
N GLU A 319 -16.73 37.85 14.98
CA GLU A 319 -16.68 36.77 15.97
C GLU A 319 -16.97 35.37 15.43
N SER A 320 -17.60 35.26 14.28
CA SER A 320 -17.93 33.98 13.64
C SER A 320 -16.79 33.35 12.82
N SER A 321 -15.65 34.06 12.66
CA SER A 321 -14.49 33.52 11.88
C SER A 321 -13.43 32.86 12.75
N LYS A 322 -12.78 31.81 12.22
CA LYS A 322 -11.62 31.17 12.89
C LYS A 322 -10.47 32.16 13.08
N VAL A 323 -10.25 33.03 12.08
CA VAL A 323 -9.23 34.07 12.12
C VAL A 323 -9.43 34.96 13.31
N TRP A 324 -10.64 35.50 13.49
CA TRP A 324 -10.95 36.38 14.60
C TRP A 324 -10.75 35.67 15.96
N ARG A 325 -11.28 34.45 16.13
CA ARG A 325 -11.07 33.68 17.37
C ARG A 325 -9.61 33.38 17.64
N CYS A 326 -8.85 33.06 16.60
CA CYS A 326 -7.40 32.82 16.72
C CYS A 326 -6.69 34.10 17.19
N VAL A 327 -7.00 35.26 16.59
CA VAL A 327 -6.44 36.56 16.98
C VAL A 327 -6.75 36.87 18.45
N GLN A 328 -7.95 36.63 18.90
CA GLN A 328 -8.34 36.88 20.32
C GLN A 328 -7.47 36.03 21.27
N GLN A 329 -7.32 34.72 21.00
CA GLN A 329 -6.51 33.83 21.83
C GLN A 329 -5.02 34.20 21.80
N VAL A 330 -4.51 34.56 20.63
CA VAL A 330 -3.12 35.03 20.49
C VAL A 330 -2.89 36.31 21.28
N VAL A 331 -3.77 37.29 21.17
CA VAL A 331 -3.66 38.59 21.85
C VAL A 331 -3.81 38.46 23.39
N GLU A 332 -4.68 37.57 23.84
CA GLU A 332 -4.82 37.24 25.27
C GLU A 332 -3.49 36.74 25.83
N ILE A 333 -2.88 35.74 25.24
CA ILE A 333 -1.58 35.18 25.66
C ILE A 333 -0.46 36.20 25.48
N TYR A 334 -0.49 36.98 24.40
CA TYR A 334 0.48 38.04 24.14
C TYR A 334 0.53 39.08 25.26
N LYS A 335 -0.64 39.48 25.79
CA LYS A 335 -0.77 40.43 26.90
C LYS A 335 -0.47 39.80 28.24
N GLU A 336 -0.91 38.56 28.47
CA GLU A 336 -0.72 37.84 29.75
C GLU A 336 0.75 37.49 30.01
N HIS A 337 1.48 37.12 28.95
CA HIS A 337 2.87 36.64 29.08
C HIS A 337 3.84 37.51 28.28
N ASN A 338 4.50 38.46 28.97
CA ASN A 338 5.45 39.33 28.29
C ASN A 338 6.64 38.54 27.73
N GLY A 339 6.99 38.79 26.47
CA GLY A 339 8.11 38.16 25.77
C GLY A 339 7.90 36.67 25.44
N CYS A 340 6.68 36.13 25.51
CA CYS A 340 6.39 34.79 25.02
C CYS A 340 6.32 34.77 23.49
N SER A 341 6.60 33.63 22.92
CA SER A 341 6.36 33.35 21.50
C SER A 341 5.19 32.38 21.32
N GLN A 342 4.51 32.47 20.18
CA GLN A 342 3.39 31.62 19.81
C GLN A 342 3.53 31.18 18.34
N ILE A 343 3.07 29.98 17.99
CA ILE A 343 3.07 29.48 16.61
C ILE A 343 1.64 29.25 16.13
N ILE A 344 1.32 29.74 14.94
CA ILE A 344 0.06 29.46 14.25
C ILE A 344 0.35 28.57 13.04
N PHE A 345 -0.19 27.34 13.07
CA PHE A 345 -0.10 26.42 11.95
C PHE A 345 -1.31 26.55 11.02
N CYS A 346 -1.02 26.76 9.72
CA CYS A 346 -2.03 26.79 8.66
C CYS A 346 -1.42 26.26 7.35
N ASP A 347 -1.95 25.15 6.83
CA ASP A 347 -1.47 24.49 5.61
C ASP A 347 -2.27 24.86 4.36
N TYR A 348 -3.59 25.13 4.52
CA TYR A 348 -4.50 25.33 3.38
C TYR A 348 -4.47 26.71 2.74
N SER A 349 -3.83 27.68 3.33
CA SER A 349 -3.79 29.06 2.85
C SER A 349 -2.43 29.69 3.07
N THR A 350 -1.39 29.12 2.45
CA THR A 350 -0.03 29.73 2.48
C THR A 350 0.04 31.00 1.66
N PRO A 351 0.93 31.96 2.01
CA PRO A 351 1.04 33.23 1.32
C PRO A 351 1.24 33.08 -0.19
N LYS A 352 0.47 33.82 -0.98
CA LYS A 352 0.56 33.90 -2.45
C LYS A 352 0.37 35.34 -2.87
N THR A 353 1.20 35.81 -3.78
CA THR A 353 1.06 37.13 -4.38
C THR A 353 -0.32 37.29 -5.05
N GLU A 354 -0.97 38.43 -4.83
CA GLU A 354 -2.24 38.85 -5.46
C GLU A 354 -3.50 38.04 -5.16
N LYS A 355 -3.47 37.14 -4.16
CA LYS A 355 -4.64 36.36 -3.75
C LYS A 355 -4.86 36.46 -2.26
N PHE A 356 -6.14 36.52 -1.85
CA PHE A 356 -6.53 36.39 -0.46
C PHE A 356 -5.87 35.17 0.17
N ASN A 357 -5.25 35.36 1.32
CA ASN A 357 -4.69 34.31 2.15
C ASN A 357 -4.85 34.63 3.65
N ILE A 358 -4.91 33.60 4.44
CA ILE A 358 -5.15 33.68 5.90
C ILE A 358 -3.96 34.30 6.64
N TYR A 359 -2.74 34.18 6.11
CA TYR A 359 -1.55 34.71 6.77
C TYR A 359 -1.57 36.23 6.81
N ASP A 360 -1.89 36.86 5.68
CA ASP A 360 -1.99 38.33 5.60
C ASP A 360 -3.17 38.85 6.43
N GLU A 361 -4.30 38.14 6.42
CA GLU A 361 -5.47 38.49 7.24
C GLU A 361 -5.14 38.42 8.74
N LEU A 362 -4.50 37.33 9.21
CA LEU A 362 -4.08 37.19 10.60
C LEU A 362 -3.12 38.31 11.01
N LYS A 363 -2.15 38.65 10.14
CA LYS A 363 -1.20 39.71 10.42
C LYS A 363 -1.92 41.05 10.56
N GLN A 364 -2.83 41.40 9.64
CA GLN A 364 -3.62 42.64 9.69
C GLN A 364 -4.48 42.72 10.95
N GLU A 365 -5.18 41.63 11.28
CA GLU A 365 -6.05 41.63 12.48
C GLU A 365 -5.23 41.67 13.78
N LEU A 366 -4.07 41.02 13.86
CA LEU A 366 -3.15 41.12 15.01
C LEU A 366 -2.62 42.54 15.17
N MET A 367 -2.25 43.19 14.07
CA MET A 367 -1.80 44.60 14.09
C MET A 367 -2.91 45.55 14.57
N LYS A 368 -4.14 45.34 14.12
CA LYS A 368 -5.32 46.14 14.62
C LYS A 368 -5.53 45.96 16.12
N GLN A 369 -5.16 44.80 16.69
CA GLN A 369 -5.25 44.54 18.15
C GLN A 369 -3.99 44.98 18.92
N GLY A 370 -3.07 45.69 18.27
CA GLY A 370 -1.88 46.32 18.88
C GLY A 370 -0.64 45.47 18.92
N VAL A 371 -0.56 44.35 18.16
CA VAL A 371 0.68 43.60 18.03
C VAL A 371 1.54 44.26 16.93
N PRO A 372 2.81 44.66 17.22
CA PRO A 372 3.69 45.30 16.24
C PRO A 372 3.97 44.41 15.04
N SER A 373 4.03 45.00 13.85
CA SER A 373 4.27 44.27 12.58
C SER A 373 5.57 43.49 12.58
N GLU A 374 6.61 44.02 13.23
CA GLU A 374 7.94 43.46 13.37
C GLU A 374 7.99 42.23 14.28
N GLU A 375 7.03 42.07 15.17
CA GLU A 375 6.89 40.90 16.05
C GLU A 375 6.10 39.76 15.42
N ILE A 376 5.59 39.95 14.17
CA ILE A 376 4.83 38.94 13.43
C ILE A 376 5.63 38.50 12.20
N ALA A 377 5.99 37.25 12.12
CA ALA A 377 6.76 36.71 11.00
C ALA A 377 6.11 35.50 10.32
N PHE A 378 6.40 35.33 9.05
CA PHE A 378 5.99 34.18 8.24
C PHE A 378 7.23 33.34 7.86
N ILE A 379 7.26 32.07 8.18
CA ILE A 379 8.36 31.18 7.75
C ILE A 379 8.51 31.14 6.22
N HIS A 380 7.43 31.43 5.48
CA HIS A 380 7.43 31.44 4.03
C HIS A 380 8.18 32.63 3.41
N SER A 381 8.45 33.66 4.19
CA SER A 381 9.26 34.82 3.75
C SER A 381 10.74 34.49 3.65
N CYS A 382 11.22 33.46 4.35
CA CYS A 382 12.62 33.05 4.32
C CYS A 382 12.93 32.36 2.97
N ARG A 383 13.96 32.87 2.28
CA ARG A 383 14.45 32.39 0.98
C ARG A 383 15.65 31.44 1.11
N SER A 384 16.37 31.51 2.22
CA SER A 384 17.55 30.71 2.51
C SER A 384 17.46 30.02 3.86
N GLU A 385 18.27 28.99 4.08
CA GLU A 385 18.38 28.34 5.39
C GLU A 385 18.98 29.26 6.44
N ALA A 386 19.92 30.18 6.07
CA ALA A 386 20.47 31.17 6.97
C ALA A 386 19.38 32.12 7.51
N GLU A 387 18.49 32.61 6.66
CA GLU A 387 17.35 33.43 7.07
C GLU A 387 16.40 32.69 8.00
N LYS A 388 16.20 31.37 7.79
CA LYS A 388 15.39 30.58 8.73
C LYS A 388 16.06 30.44 10.10
N VAL A 389 17.38 30.19 10.16
CA VAL A 389 18.12 30.10 11.41
C VAL A 389 18.01 31.41 12.16
N GLN A 390 18.22 32.56 11.49
CA GLN A 390 18.07 33.88 12.09
C GLN A 390 16.63 34.08 12.63
N LEU A 391 15.61 33.77 11.84
CA LEU A 391 14.22 33.87 12.29
C LEU A 391 13.94 33.03 13.54
N PHE A 392 14.50 31.80 13.62
CA PHE A 392 14.34 30.95 14.80
C PHE A 392 15.05 31.52 16.04
N GLU A 393 16.19 32.18 15.87
CA GLU A 393 16.86 32.90 16.93
C GLU A 393 16.03 34.10 17.40
N GLU A 394 15.45 34.88 16.48
CA GLU A 394 14.54 35.99 16.79
C GLU A 394 13.31 35.55 17.59
N VAL A 395 12.72 34.38 17.22
CA VAL A 395 11.62 33.78 17.99
C VAL A 395 12.09 33.34 19.39
N ASN A 396 13.25 32.72 19.51
CA ASN A 396 13.77 32.25 20.77
C ASN A 396 14.22 33.40 21.69
N CYS A 397 14.63 34.51 21.12
CA CYS A 397 14.97 35.74 21.88
C CYS A 397 13.71 36.56 22.24
N GLY A 398 12.56 36.30 21.58
CA GLY A 398 11.30 37.01 21.81
C GLY A 398 11.19 38.31 21.03
N VAL A 399 12.03 38.53 20.03
CA VAL A 399 11.91 39.62 19.04
C VAL A 399 10.68 39.33 18.14
N VAL A 400 10.58 38.12 17.62
CA VAL A 400 9.36 37.63 16.93
C VAL A 400 8.52 36.87 17.93
N ARG A 401 7.32 37.39 18.21
CA ARG A 401 6.40 36.82 19.19
C ARG A 401 5.29 35.98 18.58
N VAL A 402 4.95 36.21 17.30
CA VAL A 402 3.95 35.40 16.58
C VAL A 402 4.57 34.89 15.28
N LEU A 403 4.78 33.59 15.21
CA LEU A 403 5.30 32.90 14.02
C LEU A 403 4.19 32.14 13.31
N LEU A 404 3.96 32.46 12.03
CA LEU A 404 3.00 31.73 11.21
C LEU A 404 3.72 30.78 10.23
N GLY A 405 3.22 29.55 10.11
CA GLY A 405 3.82 28.60 9.17
C GLY A 405 2.99 27.37 8.86
N SER A 406 3.41 26.66 7.83
CA SER A 406 2.84 25.38 7.45
C SER A 406 3.60 24.22 8.13
N THR A 407 2.94 23.08 8.25
CA THR A 407 3.58 21.84 8.77
C THR A 407 4.88 21.53 8.06
N PHE A 408 4.90 21.63 6.73
CA PHE A 408 6.07 21.33 5.92
C PHE A 408 7.27 22.24 6.22
N LYS A 409 7.02 23.53 6.47
CA LYS A 409 8.09 24.53 6.70
C LYS A 409 8.56 24.59 8.17
N LEU A 410 7.63 24.46 9.12
CA LEU A 410 7.90 24.53 10.57
C LEU A 410 7.95 23.16 11.26
N GLY A 411 7.31 22.14 10.66
CA GLY A 411 7.23 20.81 11.27
C GLY A 411 8.55 20.03 11.23
N ILE A 412 9.54 20.45 10.43
CA ILE A 412 10.82 19.75 10.28
C ILE A 412 11.95 20.70 10.70
N GLY A 413 12.78 20.26 11.65
CA GLY A 413 14.06 20.92 12.00
C GLY A 413 13.97 22.25 12.75
N ALA A 414 12.78 22.82 13.03
CA ALA A 414 12.66 24.09 13.71
C ALA A 414 12.96 23.97 15.21
N ASN A 415 13.91 24.76 15.70
CA ASN A 415 14.27 24.91 17.11
C ASN A 415 13.77 26.27 17.63
N VAL A 416 12.51 26.35 18.04
CA VAL A 416 11.83 27.60 18.43
C VAL A 416 11.15 27.52 19.80
N GLN A 417 11.52 26.52 20.60
CA GLN A 417 10.81 26.18 21.84
C GLN A 417 11.10 27.10 23.03
N THR A 418 12.21 27.85 23.03
CA THR A 418 12.71 28.51 24.26
C THR A 418 11.68 29.38 24.94
N ARG A 419 10.91 30.18 24.22
CA ARG A 419 9.86 31.07 24.75
C ARG A 419 8.45 30.69 24.29
N LEU A 420 8.29 29.49 23.73
CA LEU A 420 7.03 29.10 23.12
C LEU A 420 5.98 28.74 24.18
N LYS A 421 4.95 29.56 24.30
CA LYS A 421 3.86 29.42 25.28
C LYS A 421 2.64 28.73 24.70
N ALA A 422 2.36 28.96 23.40
CA ALA A 422 1.19 28.36 22.78
C ALA A 422 1.42 27.95 21.32
N ILE A 423 0.66 26.93 20.91
CA ILE A 423 0.48 26.53 19.52
C ILE A 423 -1.01 26.63 19.16
N HIS A 424 -1.28 27.11 17.95
CA HIS A 424 -2.63 27.25 17.39
C HIS A 424 -2.73 26.40 16.12
N HIS A 425 -3.55 25.34 16.16
CA HIS A 425 -3.89 24.53 14.97
C HIS A 425 -5.12 25.13 14.28
N LEU A 426 -4.88 26.05 13.36
CA LEU A 426 -5.98 26.73 12.67
C LEU A 426 -6.68 25.79 11.67
N ASP A 427 -5.92 24.86 11.10
CA ASP A 427 -6.43 23.76 10.28
C ASP A 427 -5.96 22.40 10.81
N VAL A 428 -6.68 21.36 10.39
CA VAL A 428 -6.40 19.97 10.79
C VAL A 428 -5.35 19.36 9.86
N PRO A 429 -4.24 18.85 10.36
CA PRO A 429 -3.26 18.17 9.51
C PRO A 429 -3.80 16.85 8.94
N TRP A 430 -3.15 16.34 7.89
CA TRP A 430 -3.59 15.12 7.22
C TRP A 430 -3.22 13.83 7.96
N ARG A 431 -2.08 13.86 8.63
CA ARG A 431 -1.45 12.66 9.21
C ARG A 431 -1.24 12.84 10.70
N PRO A 432 -1.34 11.77 11.49
CA PRO A 432 -0.90 11.78 12.88
C PRO A 432 0.54 12.25 13.05
N SER A 433 1.44 11.85 12.12
CA SER A 433 2.83 12.31 12.11
C SER A 433 2.97 13.83 12.03
N ASP A 434 2.12 14.48 11.22
CA ASP A 434 2.15 15.94 11.06
C ASP A 434 1.74 16.63 12.38
N MET A 435 0.78 16.03 13.11
CA MET A 435 0.36 16.51 14.42
C MET A 435 1.49 16.39 15.44
N VAL A 436 2.12 15.22 15.51
CA VAL A 436 3.28 14.98 16.39
C VAL A 436 4.42 15.96 16.08
N GLN A 437 4.67 16.23 14.80
CA GLN A 437 5.70 17.20 14.39
C GLN A 437 5.36 18.62 14.79
N ARG A 438 4.10 19.08 14.62
CA ARG A 438 3.65 20.40 15.05
C ARG A 438 3.80 20.56 16.56
N GLU A 439 3.30 19.62 17.34
CA GLU A 439 3.30 19.65 18.81
C GLU A 439 4.69 19.42 19.39
N GLY A 440 5.53 18.64 18.73
CA GLY A 440 6.95 18.47 19.10
C GLY A 440 7.78 19.75 19.02
N ARG A 441 7.25 20.87 18.53
CA ARG A 441 7.89 22.18 18.59
C ARG A 441 7.77 22.81 19.97
N ILE A 442 6.68 22.56 20.70
CA ILE A 442 6.42 23.12 22.02
C ILE A 442 6.70 22.10 23.14
N LEU A 443 6.35 20.84 22.95
CA LEU A 443 6.58 19.73 23.88
C LEU A 443 8.05 19.25 23.78
N ARG A 444 8.97 20.14 24.12
CA ARG A 444 10.41 19.90 23.94
C ARG A 444 11.22 20.48 25.11
N ARG A 445 12.32 19.81 25.46
CA ARG A 445 13.27 20.33 26.47
C ARG A 445 13.82 21.70 26.08
N GLY A 446 14.10 22.52 27.08
CA GLY A 446 14.63 23.87 26.89
C GLY A 446 13.57 24.97 26.72
N ASN A 447 12.29 24.60 26.85
CA ASN A 447 11.22 25.59 26.96
C ASN A 447 11.26 26.23 28.38
N ARG A 448 11.10 27.55 28.47
CA ARG A 448 11.05 28.28 29.73
C ARG A 448 9.77 28.09 30.52
N TYR A 449 8.70 27.75 29.84
CA TYR A 449 7.38 27.57 30.44
C TYR A 449 7.19 26.13 30.88
N GLN A 450 6.79 25.94 32.14
CA GLN A 450 6.44 24.59 32.65
C GLN A 450 5.09 24.13 32.14
N GLU A 451 4.18 25.07 31.86
CA GLU A 451 2.85 24.82 31.33
C GLU A 451 2.67 25.55 30.03
N ILE A 452 2.10 24.83 29.05
CA ILE A 452 1.84 25.35 27.70
C ILE A 452 0.40 25.13 27.30
N LYS A 453 -0.03 25.88 26.26
CA LYS A 453 -1.38 25.77 25.69
C LYS A 453 -1.32 25.31 24.25
N ILE A 454 -2.23 24.41 23.85
CA ILE A 454 -2.40 23.98 22.46
C ILE A 454 -3.87 24.17 22.09
N PHE A 455 -4.12 25.06 21.14
CA PHE A 455 -5.46 25.41 20.67
C PHE A 455 -5.81 24.66 19.39
N ARG A 456 -7.03 24.11 19.33
CA ARG A 456 -7.62 23.50 18.13
C ARG A 456 -8.87 24.27 17.76
N TYR A 457 -8.93 24.84 16.56
CA TYR A 457 -10.07 25.61 16.08
C TYR A 457 -10.99 24.73 15.25
N ILE A 458 -12.23 24.56 15.72
CA ILE A 458 -13.18 23.59 15.18
C ILE A 458 -14.47 24.35 14.77
N ALA A 459 -14.75 24.37 13.47
CA ALA A 459 -16.04 24.88 12.98
C ALA A 459 -17.09 23.78 13.03
N GLU A 460 -18.15 23.98 13.81
CA GLU A 460 -19.23 23.00 13.91
C GLU A 460 -19.93 22.77 12.56
N GLY A 461 -20.29 21.53 12.28
CA GLY A 461 -20.96 21.16 11.04
C GLY A 461 -20.08 21.23 9.80
N SER A 462 -18.77 21.26 9.97
CA SER A 462 -17.77 21.27 8.89
C SER A 462 -16.92 20.01 8.91
N PHE A 463 -15.97 19.95 7.97
CA PHE A 463 -14.98 18.87 7.85
C PHE A 463 -14.03 18.76 9.06
N ASP A 464 -13.92 19.79 9.89
CA ASP A 464 -12.99 19.79 11.03
C ASP A 464 -13.31 18.70 12.06
N SER A 465 -14.56 18.64 12.52
CA SER A 465 -14.98 17.69 13.58
C SER A 465 -14.65 16.25 13.19
N TYR A 466 -14.93 15.91 11.93
CA TYR A 466 -14.62 14.59 11.41
C TYR A 466 -13.10 14.36 11.27
N SER A 467 -12.37 15.34 10.74
CA SER A 467 -10.93 15.24 10.54
C SER A 467 -10.16 15.07 11.85
N TRP A 468 -10.54 15.79 12.90
CA TRP A 468 -9.98 15.63 14.24
C TRP A 468 -10.25 14.24 14.81
N GLN A 469 -11.49 13.75 14.72
CA GLN A 469 -11.85 12.41 15.22
C GLN A 469 -11.07 11.30 14.49
N LEU A 470 -10.93 11.42 13.17
CA LEU A 470 -10.16 10.46 12.37
C LEU A 470 -8.68 10.47 12.77
N LEU A 471 -8.11 11.66 12.95
CA LEU A 471 -6.72 11.84 13.35
C LEU A 471 -6.43 11.20 14.71
N GLU A 472 -7.30 11.45 15.71
CA GLU A 472 -7.17 10.87 17.06
C GLU A 472 -7.28 9.35 17.04
N THR A 473 -8.17 8.80 16.23
CA THR A 473 -8.34 7.34 16.10
C THR A 473 -7.09 6.69 15.50
N LYS A 474 -6.52 7.28 14.44
CA LYS A 474 -5.25 6.84 13.84
C LYS A 474 -4.08 6.93 14.83
N GLN A 475 -3.99 8.03 15.55
CA GLN A 475 -2.93 8.24 16.54
C GLN A 475 -2.97 7.19 17.65
N ARG A 476 -4.16 6.90 18.18
CA ARG A 476 -4.36 5.87 19.20
C ARG A 476 -3.89 4.50 18.71
N PHE A 477 -4.27 4.13 17.51
CA PHE A 477 -3.88 2.86 16.91
C PHE A 477 -2.35 2.71 16.74
N ILE A 478 -1.70 3.75 16.19
CA ILE A 478 -0.24 3.76 16.04
C ILE A 478 0.46 3.67 17.41
N SER A 479 -0.03 4.40 18.40
CA SER A 479 0.55 4.37 19.75
C SER A 479 0.41 3.00 20.41
N GLN A 480 -0.73 2.33 20.26
CA GLN A 480 -0.93 0.96 20.76
C GLN A 480 0.04 -0.04 20.12
N PHE A 481 0.27 0.04 18.82
CA PHE A 481 1.23 -0.82 18.14
C PHE A 481 2.67 -0.60 18.63
N LEU A 482 3.07 0.65 18.84
CA LEU A 482 4.44 1.00 19.23
C LEU A 482 4.72 0.74 20.72
N SER A 483 3.72 0.91 21.61
CA SER A 483 3.92 0.76 23.06
C SER A 483 4.01 -0.69 23.51
N GLY A 484 3.60 -1.63 22.68
CA GLY A 484 3.62 -3.05 23.05
C GLY A 484 2.72 -3.44 24.24
N SER A 485 1.92 -2.51 24.77
CA SER A 485 1.04 -2.72 25.90
C SER A 485 -0.38 -3.02 25.43
N GLU A 486 -0.92 -4.17 25.86
CA GLU A 486 -2.26 -4.69 25.53
C GLU A 486 -2.47 -5.01 24.04
N TYR A 487 -1.94 -6.16 23.64
CA TYR A 487 -2.10 -6.66 22.28
C TYR A 487 -3.52 -7.18 22.01
N GLN A 488 -4.30 -6.42 21.29
CA GLN A 488 -5.32 -7.04 20.44
C GLN A 488 -4.56 -7.81 19.34
N ARG A 489 -4.83 -9.12 19.18
CA ARG A 489 -4.18 -9.96 18.17
C ARG A 489 -4.46 -9.50 16.74
N SER A 490 -5.44 -8.63 16.56
CA SER A 490 -5.83 -8.08 15.25
C SER A 490 -6.31 -6.63 15.38
N ALA A 491 -6.06 -5.84 14.36
CA ALA A 491 -6.54 -4.47 14.24
C ALA A 491 -7.00 -4.15 12.81
N SER A 492 -7.96 -3.23 12.70
CA SER A 492 -8.44 -2.73 11.40
C SER A 492 -7.59 -1.55 10.94
N ASP A 493 -7.24 -1.52 9.66
CA ASP A 493 -6.54 -0.38 9.06
C ASP A 493 -7.52 0.79 8.83
N LEU A 494 -7.11 2.00 9.20
CA LEU A 494 -7.94 3.21 9.18
C LEU A 494 -7.49 4.20 8.09
N GLU A 495 -7.04 3.70 6.95
CA GLU A 495 -6.59 4.54 5.85
C GLU A 495 -7.78 5.16 5.07
N GLU A 496 -8.38 6.23 5.58
CA GLU A 496 -9.27 7.08 4.79
C GLU A 496 -8.73 8.51 4.72
N ASN A 497 -8.20 8.89 3.56
CA ASN A 497 -7.69 10.24 3.31
C ASN A 497 -8.73 11.17 2.69
N VAL A 498 -9.91 10.66 2.31
CA VAL A 498 -10.96 11.40 1.63
C VAL A 498 -12.32 11.07 2.25
N LEU A 499 -13.10 12.09 2.54
CA LEU A 499 -14.46 11.91 3.04
C LEU A 499 -15.34 11.20 2.00
N THR A 500 -16.09 10.22 2.47
CA THR A 500 -17.10 9.54 1.65
C THR A 500 -18.32 10.44 1.46
N TYR A 501 -19.15 10.14 0.45
CA TYR A 501 -20.41 10.84 0.21
C TYR A 501 -21.31 10.86 1.46
N ALA A 502 -21.42 9.74 2.17
CA ALA A 502 -22.24 9.67 3.38
C ALA A 502 -21.73 10.58 4.49
N GLN A 503 -20.40 10.69 4.65
CA GLN A 503 -19.78 11.58 5.62
C GLN A 503 -19.97 13.06 5.24
N VAL A 504 -19.80 13.41 3.97
CA VAL A 504 -20.10 14.77 3.48
C VAL A 504 -21.57 15.11 3.71
N LYS A 505 -22.48 14.19 3.36
CA LYS A 505 -23.91 14.37 3.58
C LYS A 505 -24.26 14.49 5.06
N ALA A 506 -23.65 13.67 5.93
CA ALA A 506 -23.87 13.73 7.37
C ALA A 506 -23.39 15.06 7.99
N LEU A 507 -22.29 15.63 7.47
CA LEU A 507 -21.77 16.94 7.92
C LEU A 507 -22.65 18.11 7.45
N ALA A 508 -23.25 18.02 6.24
CA ALA A 508 -24.13 19.05 5.71
C ALA A 508 -25.47 19.12 6.42
N ILE A 509 -25.94 18.03 7.01
CA ILE A 509 -27.29 17.96 7.62
C ILE A 509 -27.24 18.27 9.12
N SER A 510 -27.96 19.30 9.53
CA SER A 510 -27.93 19.84 10.90
C SER A 510 -28.67 19.02 11.95
N GLN A 511 -29.53 18.08 11.55
CA GLN A 511 -30.36 17.33 12.48
C GLN A 511 -29.73 16.00 12.85
N PRO A 512 -29.58 15.64 14.13
CA PRO A 512 -28.97 14.38 14.57
C PRO A 512 -29.65 13.14 13.95
N LEU A 513 -30.99 13.18 13.82
CA LEU A 513 -31.76 12.10 13.20
C LEU A 513 -31.45 11.91 11.70
N MET A 514 -31.22 13.00 10.98
CA MET A 514 -30.83 12.94 9.57
C MET A 514 -29.42 12.37 9.37
N LYS A 515 -28.49 12.64 10.29
CA LYS A 515 -27.16 12.02 10.30
C LYS A 515 -27.29 10.50 10.45
N VAL A 516 -28.05 10.06 11.44
CA VAL A 516 -28.30 8.62 11.68
C VAL A 516 -28.99 7.98 10.46
N LEU A 517 -29.94 8.69 9.82
CA LEU A 517 -30.60 8.22 8.60
C LEU A 517 -29.59 8.02 7.46
N ALA A 518 -28.71 8.99 7.22
CA ALA A 518 -27.72 8.91 6.15
C ALA A 518 -26.71 7.77 6.38
N GLU A 519 -26.29 7.55 7.63
CA GLU A 519 -25.41 6.42 8.00
C GLU A 519 -26.11 5.07 7.75
N LYS A 520 -27.35 4.91 8.19
CA LYS A 520 -28.13 3.68 8.00
C LYS A 520 -28.48 3.42 6.52
N GLU A 521 -28.83 4.44 5.75
CA GLU A 521 -29.03 4.31 4.29
C GLU A 521 -27.76 3.90 3.57
N ASN A 522 -26.60 4.36 4.02
CA ASN A 522 -25.31 3.99 3.46
C ASN A 522 -24.98 2.52 3.79
N GLU A 523 -25.19 2.10 5.03
CA GLU A 523 -24.98 0.72 5.45
C GLU A 523 -25.93 -0.25 4.73
N LEU A 524 -27.19 0.13 4.54
CA LEU A 524 -28.14 -0.67 3.76
C LEU A 524 -27.67 -0.87 2.30
N ARG A 525 -27.15 0.19 1.67
CA ARG A 525 -26.58 0.06 0.31
C ARG A 525 -25.37 -0.86 0.29
N ARG A 526 -24.50 -0.74 1.28
CA ARG A 526 -23.34 -1.64 1.43
C ARG A 526 -23.79 -3.09 1.55
N LEU A 527 -24.75 -3.37 2.42
CA LEU A 527 -25.28 -4.73 2.60
C LEU A 527 -25.97 -5.27 1.34
N ARG A 528 -26.72 -4.43 0.60
CA ARG A 528 -27.31 -4.83 -0.69
C ARG A 528 -26.24 -5.27 -1.69
N MET A 529 -25.16 -4.52 -1.84
CA MET A 529 -24.07 -4.91 -2.72
C MET A 529 -23.36 -6.20 -2.26
N LEU A 530 -23.19 -6.39 -0.96
CA LEU A 530 -22.61 -7.63 -0.41
C LEU A 530 -23.54 -8.81 -0.67
N SER A 531 -24.85 -8.62 -0.51
CA SER A 531 -25.88 -9.59 -0.83
C SER A 531 -25.87 -9.98 -2.31
N ASP A 532 -25.84 -8.99 -3.21
CA ASP A 532 -25.77 -9.23 -4.66
C ASP A 532 -24.49 -9.97 -5.06
N ASN A 533 -23.37 -9.63 -4.45
CA ASN A 533 -22.10 -10.33 -4.69
C ASN A 533 -22.14 -11.77 -4.18
N HIS A 534 -22.77 -12.00 -3.03
CA HIS A 534 -22.98 -13.35 -2.48
C HIS A 534 -23.81 -14.21 -3.44
N VAL A 535 -24.92 -13.66 -3.97
CA VAL A 535 -25.77 -14.34 -4.96
C VAL A 535 -24.98 -14.68 -6.23
N ARG A 536 -24.21 -13.73 -6.78
CA ARG A 536 -23.35 -13.97 -7.96
C ARG A 536 -22.28 -15.03 -7.69
N THR A 537 -21.72 -15.06 -6.50
CA THR A 537 -20.73 -16.06 -6.09
C THR A 537 -21.37 -17.45 -6.05
N GLN A 538 -22.58 -17.57 -5.49
CA GLN A 538 -23.33 -18.82 -5.49
C GLN A 538 -23.68 -19.30 -6.90
N GLU A 539 -24.08 -18.38 -7.79
CA GLU A 539 -24.35 -18.73 -9.20
C GLU A 539 -23.10 -19.24 -9.91
N ALA A 540 -21.94 -18.60 -9.71
CA ALA A 540 -20.67 -19.05 -10.26
C ALA A 540 -20.26 -20.43 -9.70
N GLN A 541 -20.48 -20.67 -8.42
CA GLN A 541 -20.23 -21.98 -7.79
C GLN A 541 -21.13 -23.06 -8.40
N ARG A 542 -22.42 -22.79 -8.59
CA ARG A 542 -23.36 -23.72 -9.26
C ARG A 542 -22.93 -24.04 -10.69
N GLN A 543 -22.46 -23.06 -11.45
CA GLN A 543 -21.92 -23.30 -12.79
C GLN A 543 -20.66 -24.18 -12.73
N THR A 544 -19.77 -23.94 -11.78
CA THR A 544 -18.57 -24.75 -11.58
C THR A 544 -18.94 -26.20 -11.21
N ILE A 545 -19.90 -26.39 -10.32
CA ILE A 545 -20.43 -27.73 -9.96
C ILE A 545 -20.91 -28.46 -11.22
N ALA A 546 -21.71 -27.81 -12.08
CA ALA A 546 -22.21 -28.43 -13.28
C ALA A 546 -21.10 -28.85 -14.27
N VAL A 547 -20.01 -28.07 -14.36
CA VAL A 547 -18.84 -28.43 -15.16
C VAL A 547 -18.10 -29.63 -14.54
N GLN A 548 -17.90 -29.62 -13.23
CA GLN A 548 -17.24 -30.72 -12.53
C GLN A 548 -18.05 -32.03 -12.56
N GLU A 549 -19.38 -31.98 -12.51
CA GLU A 549 -20.24 -33.15 -12.62
C GLU A 549 -20.15 -33.79 -14.03
N LYS A 550 -20.04 -32.97 -15.08
CA LYS A 550 -19.76 -33.48 -16.44
C LYS A 550 -18.38 -34.15 -16.51
N GLN A 551 -17.38 -33.53 -15.92
CA GLN A 551 -16.02 -34.11 -15.85
C GLN A 551 -15.99 -35.42 -15.07
N LEU A 552 -16.73 -35.50 -13.96
CA LEU A 552 -16.89 -36.71 -13.16
C LEU A 552 -17.49 -37.86 -13.98
N THR A 553 -18.48 -37.57 -14.79
CA THR A 553 -19.10 -38.57 -15.69
C THR A 553 -18.09 -39.12 -16.69
N VAL A 554 -17.27 -38.26 -17.29
CA VAL A 554 -16.19 -38.66 -18.20
C VAL A 554 -15.14 -39.50 -17.46
N LEU A 555 -14.74 -39.10 -16.26
CA LEU A 555 -13.75 -39.85 -15.44
C LEU A 555 -14.26 -41.23 -15.05
N LYS A 556 -15.54 -41.36 -14.66
CA LYS A 556 -16.17 -42.66 -14.39
C LYS A 556 -16.14 -43.58 -15.61
N GLY A 557 -16.51 -43.07 -16.77
CA GLY A 557 -16.43 -43.86 -18.02
C GLY A 557 -15.01 -44.28 -18.36
N ARG A 558 -14.06 -43.37 -18.24
CA ARG A 558 -12.62 -43.67 -18.47
C ARG A 558 -12.06 -44.67 -17.45
N LEU A 559 -12.50 -44.62 -16.19
CA LEU A 559 -12.06 -45.54 -15.15
C LEU A 559 -12.55 -46.96 -15.49
N ALA A 560 -13.84 -47.12 -15.81
CA ALA A 560 -14.41 -48.44 -16.17
C ALA A 560 -13.73 -49.05 -17.39
N ALA A 561 -13.45 -48.24 -18.40
CA ALA A 561 -12.71 -48.72 -19.57
C ALA A 561 -11.26 -49.11 -19.22
N ALA A 562 -10.59 -48.29 -18.41
CA ALA A 562 -9.22 -48.56 -18.00
C ALA A 562 -9.10 -49.82 -17.11
N GLU A 563 -10.07 -50.10 -16.26
CA GLU A 563 -10.13 -51.33 -15.46
C GLU A 563 -10.27 -52.59 -16.34
N GLN A 564 -11.14 -52.54 -17.32
CA GLN A 564 -11.29 -53.62 -18.32
C GLN A 564 -10.02 -53.85 -19.15
N ASP A 565 -9.40 -52.74 -19.59
CA ASP A 565 -8.19 -52.77 -20.39
C ASP A 565 -6.97 -53.22 -19.55
N ALA A 566 -6.87 -52.85 -18.27
CA ALA A 566 -5.84 -53.33 -17.37
C ALA A 566 -5.94 -54.85 -17.12
N SER A 567 -7.14 -55.36 -16.94
CA SER A 567 -7.37 -56.82 -16.83
C SER A 567 -6.94 -57.56 -18.09
N TYR A 568 -7.26 -57.01 -19.27
CA TYR A 568 -6.83 -57.57 -20.54
C TYR A 568 -5.30 -57.57 -20.70
N VAL A 569 -4.65 -56.44 -20.45
CA VAL A 569 -3.20 -56.30 -20.57
C VAL A 569 -2.47 -57.22 -19.58
N GLY A 570 -3.04 -57.43 -18.38
CA GLY A 570 -2.49 -58.38 -17.40
C GLY A 570 -2.40 -59.84 -17.86
N GLY A 571 -3.19 -60.21 -18.87
CA GLY A 571 -3.17 -61.53 -19.50
C GLY A 571 -2.12 -61.70 -20.62
N ILE A 572 -1.38 -60.62 -20.97
CA ILE A 572 -0.42 -60.67 -22.09
C ILE A 572 0.91 -61.22 -21.61
N SER A 573 1.47 -62.22 -22.34
CA SER A 573 2.77 -62.81 -22.00
C SER A 573 3.94 -61.89 -22.37
N GLU A 574 5.11 -62.13 -21.76
CA GLU A 574 6.31 -61.35 -22.06
C GLU A 574 6.73 -61.48 -23.54
N ASP A 575 6.55 -62.64 -24.15
CA ASP A 575 6.78 -62.85 -25.58
C ASP A 575 5.86 -61.97 -26.44
N GLY A 576 4.63 -61.78 -26.01
CA GLY A 576 3.67 -60.86 -26.67
C GLY A 576 4.18 -59.39 -26.63
N PHE A 577 4.71 -58.94 -25.51
CA PHE A 577 5.33 -57.60 -25.41
C PHE A 577 6.59 -57.46 -26.26
N GLN A 578 7.42 -58.50 -26.39
CA GLN A 578 8.59 -58.48 -27.26
C GLN A 578 8.21 -58.44 -28.74
N ALA A 579 7.19 -59.17 -29.14
CA ALA A 579 6.63 -59.12 -30.51
C ALA A 579 6.06 -57.74 -30.81
N ALA A 580 5.28 -57.17 -29.87
CA ALA A 580 4.75 -55.82 -29.97
C ALA A 580 5.88 -54.76 -30.12
N TYR A 581 6.97 -54.87 -29.37
CA TYR A 581 8.11 -53.96 -29.49
C TYR A 581 8.71 -54.00 -30.92
N LYS A 582 8.93 -55.20 -31.48
CA LYS A 582 9.48 -55.34 -32.85
C LYS A 582 8.55 -54.70 -33.89
N ASN A 583 7.25 -54.98 -33.78
CA ASN A 583 6.22 -54.41 -34.70
C ASN A 583 6.16 -52.89 -34.59
N MET A 584 6.12 -52.35 -33.36
CA MET A 584 6.03 -50.89 -33.14
C MET A 584 7.30 -50.16 -33.58
N LYS A 585 8.46 -50.78 -33.47
CA LYS A 585 9.72 -50.19 -33.96
C LYS A 585 9.70 -50.05 -35.49
N ALA A 586 9.05 -50.93 -36.19
CA ALA A 586 8.90 -50.86 -37.64
C ALA A 586 7.86 -49.80 -38.10
N ILE A 587 6.82 -49.59 -37.29
CA ILE A 587 5.68 -48.71 -37.64
C ILE A 587 5.90 -47.26 -37.20
N LEU A 588 6.42 -47.04 -36.01
CA LEU A 588 6.56 -45.70 -35.41
C LEU A 588 7.87 -44.99 -35.83
N THR A 589 8.06 -44.84 -37.15
CA THR A 589 9.16 -44.07 -37.72
C THR A 589 8.91 -42.56 -37.62
N GLU A 590 9.97 -41.76 -37.74
CA GLU A 590 9.88 -40.29 -37.66
C GLU A 590 8.93 -39.73 -38.75
N ASP A 591 9.03 -40.27 -39.97
CA ASP A 591 8.19 -39.90 -41.09
C ASP A 591 6.68 -40.17 -40.84
N VAL A 592 6.33 -41.26 -40.16
CA VAL A 592 4.98 -41.61 -39.81
C VAL A 592 4.42 -40.71 -38.71
N ILE A 593 5.26 -40.31 -37.73
CA ILE A 593 4.85 -39.48 -36.59
C ILE A 593 4.73 -38.01 -36.99
N LEU A 594 5.66 -37.51 -37.81
CA LEU A 594 5.71 -36.10 -38.23
C LEU A 594 4.94 -35.86 -39.54
N GLY A 595 4.87 -36.85 -40.43
CA GLY A 595 4.32 -36.71 -41.75
C GLY A 595 2.81 -36.78 -41.85
N GLY A 596 2.09 -37.11 -40.77
CA GLY A 596 0.63 -37.20 -40.76
C GLY A 596 0.13 -38.06 -41.93
N ALA A 597 0.49 -39.34 -41.95
CA ALA A 597 0.09 -40.23 -43.03
C ALA A 597 -1.45 -40.16 -43.24
N ALA A 598 -1.84 -39.55 -44.34
CA ALA A 598 -3.20 -39.59 -44.86
C ALA A 598 -3.47 -41.01 -45.43
N SER A 599 -3.54 -41.98 -44.56
CA SER A 599 -4.07 -43.30 -44.86
C SER A 599 -4.62 -43.92 -43.58
N PRO A 600 -5.87 -44.39 -43.60
CA PRO A 600 -6.43 -45.16 -42.51
C PRO A 600 -5.84 -46.61 -42.57
N LEU A 601 -4.56 -46.74 -42.24
CA LEU A 601 -4.07 -48.04 -41.81
C LEU A 601 -4.67 -48.25 -40.41
N GLU A 602 -5.50 -49.29 -40.25
CA GLU A 602 -5.94 -49.78 -38.94
C GLU A 602 -4.72 -50.33 -38.21
N LEU A 603 -3.88 -49.40 -37.70
CA LEU A 603 -2.74 -49.76 -36.90
C LEU A 603 -3.23 -50.20 -35.52
N SER A 604 -2.79 -51.39 -35.12
CA SER A 604 -3.10 -51.90 -33.79
C SER A 604 -1.90 -52.54 -33.11
N VAL A 605 -1.88 -52.52 -31.79
CA VAL A 605 -0.87 -53.17 -30.97
C VAL A 605 -1.54 -53.83 -29.77
N LEU A 606 -1.34 -55.15 -29.66
CA LEU A 606 -1.87 -55.92 -28.54
C LEU A 606 -3.37 -55.64 -28.28
N GLY A 607 -4.19 -55.57 -29.33
CA GLY A 607 -5.62 -55.30 -29.24
C GLY A 607 -6.02 -53.85 -29.00
N PHE A 608 -5.08 -52.90 -28.99
CA PHE A 608 -5.34 -51.45 -28.97
C PHE A 608 -5.18 -50.87 -30.36
N GLY A 609 -6.17 -50.13 -30.83
CA GLY A 609 -6.06 -49.31 -32.02
C GLY A 609 -5.10 -48.15 -31.82
N ILE A 610 -4.37 -47.74 -32.83
CA ILE A 610 -3.40 -46.63 -32.80
C ILE A 610 -3.93 -45.53 -33.72
N ALA A 611 -4.18 -44.37 -33.19
CA ALA A 611 -4.47 -43.15 -33.93
C ALA A 611 -3.32 -42.17 -33.83
N ILE A 612 -2.89 -41.63 -34.98
CA ILE A 612 -1.88 -40.58 -35.07
C ILE A 612 -2.62 -39.30 -35.47
N PRO A 613 -2.80 -38.30 -34.55
CA PRO A 613 -3.46 -37.08 -34.91
C PRO A 613 -2.68 -36.29 -35.96
N GLY A 614 -3.36 -35.82 -37.01
CA GLY A 614 -2.73 -35.03 -38.08
C GLY A 614 -2.11 -33.72 -37.59
N ALA A 615 -1.15 -33.17 -38.33
CA ALA A 615 -0.36 -31.99 -37.96
C ALA A 615 -1.19 -30.73 -37.62
N GLY A 616 -2.44 -30.62 -38.12
CA GLY A 616 -3.36 -29.52 -37.80
C GLY A 616 -4.16 -29.69 -36.49
N GLN A 617 -4.17 -30.88 -35.89
CA GLN A 617 -4.88 -31.17 -34.63
C GLN A 617 -3.94 -31.30 -33.42
N GLN A 618 -2.65 -31.21 -33.64
CA GLN A 618 -1.62 -31.29 -32.55
C GLN A 618 -1.41 -29.90 -31.90
N ASN A 619 -2.26 -29.57 -30.93
CA ASN A 619 -2.06 -28.40 -30.06
C ASN A 619 -0.95 -28.59 -29.02
N ALA A 620 -0.21 -29.69 -29.08
CA ALA A 620 0.84 -30.06 -28.13
C ALA A 620 2.24 -29.76 -28.68
N LYS A 621 3.14 -29.29 -27.82
CA LYS A 621 4.55 -29.01 -28.15
C LYS A 621 5.36 -30.24 -28.58
N LYS A 622 4.83 -31.45 -28.44
CA LYS A 622 5.48 -32.71 -28.82
C LYS A 622 4.47 -33.60 -29.54
N PRO A 623 4.87 -34.36 -30.55
CA PRO A 623 4.03 -35.32 -31.24
C PRO A 623 3.55 -36.41 -30.25
N TYR A 624 2.33 -36.90 -30.42
CA TYR A 624 1.75 -37.97 -29.63
C TYR A 624 0.92 -38.92 -30.48
N ILE A 625 0.76 -40.14 -30.01
CA ILE A 625 -0.20 -41.09 -30.52
C ILE A 625 -1.27 -41.38 -29.50
N VAL A 626 -2.43 -41.85 -29.92
CA VAL A 626 -3.53 -42.26 -29.02
C VAL A 626 -3.75 -43.74 -29.19
N LEU A 627 -3.51 -44.52 -28.13
CA LEU A 627 -3.96 -45.89 -28.05
C LEU A 627 -5.44 -45.89 -27.69
N SER A 628 -6.28 -46.62 -28.42
CA SER A 628 -7.72 -46.67 -28.19
C SER A 628 -8.22 -48.10 -28.01
N ARG A 629 -9.03 -48.33 -26.98
CA ARG A 629 -9.74 -49.57 -26.71
C ARG A 629 -10.97 -49.29 -25.85
N ASN A 630 -12.02 -50.06 -26.01
CA ASN A 630 -13.28 -49.94 -25.26
C ASN A 630 -13.82 -48.50 -25.15
N GLY A 631 -13.66 -47.69 -26.21
CA GLY A 631 -14.11 -46.31 -26.25
C GLY A 631 -13.23 -45.30 -25.47
N ALA A 632 -12.15 -45.77 -24.84
CA ALA A 632 -11.18 -44.91 -24.17
C ALA A 632 -9.94 -44.68 -25.01
N GLY A 633 -9.40 -43.45 -24.96
CA GLY A 633 -8.17 -43.05 -25.64
C GLY A 633 -7.04 -42.70 -24.63
N TYR A 634 -5.85 -43.26 -24.88
CA TYR A 634 -4.67 -43.13 -24.03
C TYR A 634 -3.55 -42.45 -24.81
N PRO A 635 -3.32 -41.15 -24.63
CA PRO A 635 -2.27 -40.42 -25.34
C PRO A 635 -0.88 -40.77 -24.82
N ILE A 636 0.06 -41.01 -25.74
CA ILE A 636 1.46 -41.30 -25.42
C ILE A 636 2.32 -40.35 -26.21
N GLU A 637 3.16 -39.57 -25.52
CA GLU A 637 4.14 -38.66 -26.17
C GLU A 637 5.21 -39.43 -26.90
N MET A 638 5.54 -38.97 -28.11
CA MET A 638 6.56 -39.57 -28.99
C MET A 638 7.80 -38.68 -29.07
N GLY A 639 8.92 -39.30 -29.38
CA GLY A 639 10.20 -38.63 -29.61
C GLY A 639 10.75 -38.96 -31.03
N PRO A 640 11.92 -38.50 -31.38
CA PRO A 640 12.49 -38.68 -32.73
C PRO A 640 12.94 -40.12 -33.07
N SER A 641 13.10 -41.00 -32.08
CA SER A 641 13.60 -42.35 -32.28
C SER A 641 12.51 -43.41 -32.32
N SER A 642 12.38 -44.14 -33.40
CA SER A 642 11.40 -45.25 -33.56
C SER A 642 11.56 -46.34 -32.49
N ALA A 643 12.79 -46.69 -32.12
CA ALA A 643 13.07 -47.64 -31.04
C ALA A 643 12.66 -47.09 -29.66
N GLY A 644 12.86 -45.78 -29.46
CA GLY A 644 12.42 -45.08 -28.25
C GLY A 644 10.90 -45.04 -28.15
N ASN A 645 10.21 -44.78 -29.27
CA ASN A 645 8.73 -44.73 -29.34
C ASN A 645 8.11 -46.10 -29.09
N ALA A 646 8.62 -47.13 -29.72
CA ALA A 646 8.21 -48.52 -29.48
C ALA A 646 8.35 -48.90 -27.99
N ARG A 647 9.48 -48.51 -27.37
CA ARG A 647 9.74 -48.76 -25.95
C ARG A 647 8.75 -48.00 -25.05
N ARG A 648 8.40 -46.77 -25.41
CA ARG A 648 7.39 -45.98 -24.67
C ARG A 648 6.03 -46.63 -24.70
N VAL A 649 5.59 -47.11 -25.86
CA VAL A 649 4.29 -47.81 -26.01
C VAL A 649 4.27 -49.10 -25.18
N VAL A 650 5.30 -49.94 -25.30
CA VAL A 650 5.38 -51.20 -24.56
C VAL A 650 5.48 -50.95 -23.04
N ASN A 651 6.29 -50.02 -22.61
CA ASN A 651 6.38 -49.66 -21.19
C ASN A 651 5.09 -49.09 -20.65
N PHE A 652 4.37 -48.28 -21.41
CA PHE A 652 3.04 -47.79 -21.07
C PHE A 652 2.07 -48.97 -20.86
N LEU A 653 2.04 -49.92 -21.77
CA LEU A 653 1.17 -51.07 -21.65
C LEU A 653 1.58 -51.98 -20.47
N LYS A 654 2.86 -52.22 -20.25
CA LYS A 654 3.36 -52.98 -19.05
C LYS A 654 2.94 -52.34 -17.73
N ARG A 655 2.87 -51.01 -17.66
CA ARG A 655 2.47 -50.26 -16.49
C ARG A 655 0.97 -49.88 -16.49
N PHE A 656 0.20 -50.46 -17.40
CA PHE A 656 -1.19 -50.07 -17.56
C PHE A 656 -2.04 -50.30 -16.29
N HIS A 657 -1.65 -51.29 -15.47
CA HIS A 657 -2.30 -51.58 -14.17
C HIS A 657 -2.26 -50.41 -13.17
N GLU A 658 -1.33 -49.44 -13.34
CA GLU A 658 -1.24 -48.26 -12.50
C GLU A 658 -2.30 -47.19 -12.91
N LEU A 659 -2.80 -47.24 -14.15
CA LEU A 659 -3.67 -46.22 -14.72
C LEU A 659 -5.05 -46.14 -14.07
N PRO A 660 -5.76 -47.25 -13.79
CA PRO A 660 -7.03 -47.22 -13.10
C PRO A 660 -6.94 -46.55 -11.72
N LYS A 661 -5.86 -46.83 -10.95
CA LYS A 661 -5.61 -46.20 -9.65
C LYS A 661 -5.49 -44.67 -9.80
N ARG A 662 -4.73 -44.19 -10.76
CA ARG A 662 -4.54 -42.75 -11.01
C ARG A 662 -5.83 -42.05 -11.44
N ILE A 663 -6.63 -42.70 -12.30
CA ILE A 663 -7.93 -42.17 -12.72
C ILE A 663 -8.92 -42.18 -11.53
N GLY A 664 -8.87 -43.21 -10.68
CA GLY A 664 -9.63 -43.30 -9.45
C GLY A 664 -9.32 -42.15 -8.48
N GLU A 665 -8.03 -41.86 -8.26
CA GLU A 665 -7.61 -40.72 -7.44
C GLU A 665 -8.15 -39.36 -8.00
N GLN A 666 -8.11 -39.15 -9.31
CA GLN A 666 -8.67 -37.97 -9.97
C GLN A 666 -10.19 -37.88 -9.82
N ARG A 667 -10.91 -39.03 -9.93
CA ARG A 667 -12.35 -39.11 -9.69
C ARG A 667 -12.69 -38.71 -8.25
N ASP A 668 -11.93 -39.21 -7.28
CA ASP A 668 -12.19 -38.98 -5.86
C ASP A 668 -11.87 -37.53 -5.46
N GLU A 669 -10.86 -36.93 -6.06
CA GLU A 669 -10.54 -35.49 -5.92
C GLU A 669 -11.67 -34.63 -6.49
N CYS A 670 -12.17 -34.97 -7.69
CA CYS A 670 -13.29 -34.30 -8.32
C CYS A 670 -14.58 -34.41 -7.47
N LEU A 671 -14.85 -35.57 -6.88
CA LEU A 671 -15.98 -35.77 -5.95
C LEU A 671 -15.86 -34.88 -4.72
N ARG A 672 -14.72 -34.88 -4.06
CA ARG A 672 -14.48 -34.03 -2.88
C ARG A 672 -14.67 -32.54 -3.18
N GLU A 673 -14.21 -32.09 -4.35
CA GLU A 673 -14.38 -30.68 -4.74
C GLU A 673 -15.86 -30.34 -5.04
N ILE A 674 -16.60 -31.26 -5.66
CA ILE A 674 -18.05 -31.10 -5.87
C ILE A 674 -18.78 -31.02 -4.51
N GLU A 675 -18.47 -31.88 -3.56
CA GLU A 675 -19.08 -31.88 -2.23
C GLU A 675 -18.80 -30.58 -1.50
N ARG A 676 -17.55 -30.15 -1.49
CA ARG A 676 -17.13 -28.86 -0.90
C ARG A 676 -17.86 -27.67 -1.52
N LEU A 677 -17.95 -27.62 -2.85
CA LEU A 677 -18.66 -26.54 -3.53
C LEU A 677 -20.18 -26.57 -3.27
N LYS A 678 -20.76 -27.76 -3.13
CA LYS A 678 -22.18 -27.93 -2.76
C LYS A 678 -22.46 -27.44 -1.33
N GLU A 679 -21.56 -27.69 -0.39
CA GLU A 679 -21.68 -27.15 0.98
C GLU A 679 -21.63 -25.62 0.97
N LEU A 680 -20.63 -25.03 0.31
CA LEU A 680 -20.50 -23.57 0.18
C LEU A 680 -21.71 -22.92 -0.54
N SER A 681 -22.31 -23.62 -1.49
CA SER A 681 -23.48 -23.09 -2.23
C SER A 681 -24.80 -23.17 -1.46
N ARG A 682 -24.85 -23.90 -0.33
CA ARG A 682 -26.01 -24.00 0.56
C ARG A 682 -26.04 -22.94 1.66
N GLU A 683 -24.95 -22.21 1.84
CA GLU A 683 -24.91 -21.14 2.83
C GLU A 683 -26.02 -20.12 2.54
N THR A 684 -26.82 -19.83 3.55
CA THR A 684 -27.83 -18.77 3.46
C THR A 684 -27.14 -17.41 3.35
N ASN A 685 -27.74 -16.49 2.62
CA ASN A 685 -27.19 -15.14 2.49
C ASN A 685 -27.18 -14.43 3.86
N PRO A 686 -26.02 -14.20 4.48
CA PRO A 686 -25.91 -13.70 5.85
C PRO A 686 -26.32 -12.22 6.00
N TYR A 687 -26.57 -11.54 4.89
CA TYR A 687 -26.86 -10.10 4.89
C TYR A 687 -28.36 -9.77 4.92
N LEU A 688 -29.24 -10.73 4.64
CA LEU A 688 -30.67 -10.50 4.46
C LEU A 688 -31.36 -10.02 5.75
N GLU A 689 -31.02 -10.60 6.87
CA GLU A 689 -31.64 -10.25 8.17
C GLU A 689 -31.22 -8.84 8.59
N ASN A 690 -29.94 -8.52 8.48
CA ASN A 690 -29.42 -7.18 8.77
C ASN A 690 -30.00 -6.11 7.83
N MET A 691 -30.23 -6.45 6.57
CA MET A 691 -30.87 -5.55 5.60
C MET A 691 -32.31 -5.22 6.01
N ARG A 692 -33.10 -6.23 6.41
CA ARG A 692 -34.47 -6.03 6.88
C ARG A 692 -34.52 -5.14 8.13
N SER A 693 -33.67 -5.42 9.12
CA SER A 693 -33.58 -4.61 10.35
C SER A 693 -33.24 -3.15 10.04
N LEU A 694 -32.30 -2.91 9.11
CA LEU A 694 -31.94 -1.56 8.69
C LEU A 694 -33.04 -0.85 7.91
N GLU A 695 -33.80 -1.55 7.08
CA GLU A 695 -34.95 -1.01 6.34
C GLU A 695 -36.07 -0.58 7.30
N GLU A 696 -36.32 -1.36 8.33
CA GLU A 696 -37.27 -1.01 9.40
C GLU A 696 -36.83 0.22 10.18
N ASP A 697 -35.54 0.26 10.58
CA ASP A 697 -34.95 1.39 11.27
C ASP A 697 -35.01 2.69 10.43
N ILE A 698 -34.65 2.59 9.15
CA ILE A 698 -34.72 3.72 8.20
C ILE A 698 -36.18 4.25 8.11
N THR A 699 -37.14 3.34 8.01
CA THR A 699 -38.57 3.71 7.95
C THR A 699 -38.99 4.40 9.22
N ARG A 700 -38.58 3.89 10.40
CA ARG A 700 -38.88 4.50 11.72
C ARG A 700 -38.24 5.87 11.88
N ILE A 701 -37.00 6.06 11.39
CA ILE A 701 -36.31 7.35 11.45
C ILE A 701 -37.00 8.37 10.52
N ARG A 702 -37.34 7.94 9.29
CA ARG A 702 -38.05 8.79 8.33
C ARG A 702 -39.40 9.29 8.89
N SER A 703 -40.16 8.43 9.56
CA SER A 703 -41.42 8.82 10.18
C SER A 703 -41.30 9.81 11.37
N LYS A 704 -40.10 9.94 11.95
CA LYS A 704 -39.79 10.92 13.01
C LYS A 704 -39.23 12.24 12.48
N ILE A 705 -38.86 12.29 11.22
CA ILE A 705 -38.31 13.48 10.54
C ILE A 705 -39.40 14.25 9.79
N ILE A 706 -40.45 13.55 9.35
CA ILE A 706 -41.71 14.14 8.82
C ILE A 706 -42.60 14.58 9.97
#